data_73c4af57beddee086d8da2715689d0f5
#
_entry.id   73c4af57beddee086d8da2715689d0f5
#
_cell.length_a   1.000
_cell.length_b   1.000
_cell.length_c   1.000
_cell.angle_alpha   90.00
_cell.angle_beta   90.00
_cell.angle_gamma   90.00
#
_symmetry.space_group_name_H-M   'P 1'
#
loop_
_entity.id
_entity.type
_entity.pdbx_description
1 polymer ?
#
loop_
_entity_poly.entity_id
_entity_poly.type
_entity_poly.pdbx_seq_one_letter_code
_entity_poly.pdbx_strand_id
1 'polypeptide(L)'
;MKRKVKLSMFFTVCLTLVLALFVGCASSKDFSAEAAAKGFVTVENGEFMLNGEPFRFVGTNNYYMHYSTDMMQTDVIEDAAEMGFDVLRIWGFQIGPNRDHNSYGLNEPAKNGKPGSYGVPEKYQTTSKNPNEFGYPRDIFERLDYTIAEAGKHGIKLVIALNNYWSDFGGLQQASTWQRWFNLEKPTDFYTDKGCKEAYKEYVKTLLTRVNTYTGIPYNEDPTIMTWELMNEPRNPDDKTGIVVTAWAKEMSAYVKSLAPYQLCAVGDEGGFIRDDLEGFGEEGNHMYNGTEGTDFDALLSLKNIDYGTFHMYPEAWGILPEYVENWGAQYIKDHIDSGKAIGKPVVLEEYGVGSTGGQNRLAIYDKWNRTVYENGGAGSMVWILTSSNEYELSEGGDGLYDDYDGFRIMNDGSPVSKMLSAWAARFAGTETQEDTLLLDKPKAYLLNPGKAQEAKGEFQVRAELSGNYGKVKSAKLYINGELAPVPNTMQYNKANDLYRIKINTTTYEDGTVLNISAVFTLEDGTVLKTNEMPITISNNVTYSLLKTYDFADSTAEATSLGAYQAELKKISHSTLNGGMLRVDAVFPGENEWEELKVKFPSMTEVSEAAQLEFTVYFEKDLASTPSGKSKPEDKLPGVQNYIAFDPGWIKTGQGTQNCELENLEVVTLEDGKEYYKQTCLFEFFTNPDYTLVTICPTMGYVAYTGPIYIDTVNIYKKD
;
A
#
# COMPACT_ATOMS: atom_id res chain seq x y z
N MET A 1 -34.88 59.50 24.37
CA MET A 1 -35.56 58.24 23.94
C MET A 1 -34.71 57.37 22.97
N LYS A 2 -33.92 57.93 22.09
CA LYS A 2 -33.13 57.13 21.08
C LYS A 2 -31.91 56.34 21.66
N ARG A 3 -31.39 56.64 22.87
CA ARG A 3 -30.27 55.97 23.47
C ARG A 3 -30.65 54.69 24.26
N LYS A 4 -31.88 54.62 24.78
CA LYS A 4 -32.35 53.41 25.52
C LYS A 4 -32.75 52.24 24.60
N VAL A 5 -33.19 52.53 23.38
CA VAL A 5 -33.59 51.51 22.41
C VAL A 5 -32.35 50.78 21.84
N LYS A 6 -31.22 51.47 21.62
CA LYS A 6 -29.97 50.83 21.15
C LYS A 6 -29.35 49.90 22.18
N LEU A 7 -29.47 50.20 23.48
CA LEU A 7 -28.89 49.32 24.50
C LEU A 7 -29.73 48.06 24.71
N SER A 8 -31.04 48.15 24.59
CA SER A 8 -31.95 47.00 24.69
C SER A 8 -31.75 46.01 23.52
N MET A 9 -31.52 46.54 22.30
CA MET A 9 -31.31 45.72 21.14
C MET A 9 -29.92 45.00 21.15
N PHE A 10 -28.91 45.64 21.74
CA PHE A 10 -27.61 45.04 21.89
C PHE A 10 -27.60 43.90 22.95
N PHE A 11 -28.34 44.07 24.05
CA PHE A 11 -28.52 43.05 25.08
C PHE A 11 -29.32 41.85 24.57
N THR A 12 -30.34 42.07 23.71
CA THR A 12 -31.17 41.01 23.15
C THR A 12 -30.38 40.20 22.12
N VAL A 13 -29.53 40.84 21.29
CA VAL A 13 -28.66 40.14 20.32
C VAL A 13 -27.55 39.38 20.98
N CYS A 14 -26.93 39.91 22.04
CA CYS A 14 -25.94 39.19 22.83
C CYS A 14 -26.55 38.02 23.62
N LEU A 15 -27.78 38.17 24.13
CA LEU A 15 -28.45 37.08 24.86
C LEU A 15 -28.89 35.96 23.89
N THR A 16 -29.33 36.27 22.68
CA THR A 16 -29.64 35.26 21.64
C THR A 16 -28.40 34.58 21.08
N LEU A 17 -27.26 35.26 20.96
CA LEU A 17 -25.98 34.64 20.57
C LEU A 17 -25.43 33.73 21.67
N VAL A 18 -25.53 34.13 22.94
CA VAL A 18 -25.12 33.30 24.08
C VAL A 18 -26.06 32.11 24.26
N LEU A 19 -27.40 32.27 24.08
CA LEU A 19 -28.30 31.11 24.05
C LEU A 19 -28.08 30.20 22.86
N ALA A 20 -27.73 30.72 21.68
CA ALA A 20 -27.41 29.90 20.51
C ALA A 20 -26.08 29.10 20.70
N LEU A 21 -25.10 29.67 21.41
CA LEU A 21 -23.89 28.99 21.81
C LEU A 21 -24.12 27.91 22.87
N PHE A 22 -25.00 28.17 23.86
CA PHE A 22 -25.39 27.18 24.85
C PHE A 22 -26.28 26.07 24.30
N VAL A 23 -27.18 26.37 23.38
CA VAL A 23 -28.00 25.35 22.70
C VAL A 23 -27.14 24.51 21.77
N GLY A 24 -26.13 25.10 21.11
CA GLY A 24 -25.18 24.36 20.28
C GLY A 24 -24.28 23.39 21.05
N CYS A 25 -23.83 23.79 22.25
CA CYS A 25 -23.04 22.91 23.13
C CYS A 25 -23.90 21.86 23.87
N ALA A 26 -25.13 22.20 24.24
CA ALA A 26 -26.06 21.23 24.86
C ALA A 26 -26.48 20.16 23.85
N SER A 27 -26.76 20.55 22.60
CA SER A 27 -27.15 19.58 21.54
C SER A 27 -26.05 18.57 21.16
N SER A 28 -24.78 18.96 21.21
CA SER A 28 -23.68 18.03 20.90
C SER A 28 -23.41 17.04 22.04
N LYS A 29 -23.50 17.49 23.30
CA LYS A 29 -23.34 16.58 24.46
C LYS A 29 -24.53 15.62 24.61
N ASP A 30 -25.75 16.08 24.36
CA ASP A 30 -26.93 15.23 24.42
C ASP A 30 -26.90 14.18 23.33
N PHE A 31 -26.35 14.51 22.15
CA PHE A 31 -26.26 13.62 20.99
C PHE A 31 -25.20 12.51 21.19
N SER A 32 -24.03 12.86 21.69
CA SER A 32 -22.98 11.89 22.05
C SER A 32 -23.44 10.93 23.15
N ALA A 33 -24.12 11.45 24.17
CA ALA A 33 -24.68 10.64 25.26
C ALA A 33 -25.78 9.69 24.75
N GLU A 34 -26.63 10.12 23.80
CA GLU A 34 -27.64 9.25 23.19
C GLU A 34 -26.98 8.15 22.32
N ALA A 35 -25.94 8.47 21.56
CA ALA A 35 -25.19 7.49 20.76
C ALA A 35 -24.52 6.45 21.68
N ALA A 36 -23.83 6.89 22.72
CA ALA A 36 -23.21 6.01 23.70
C ALA A 36 -24.23 5.08 24.40
N ALA A 37 -25.40 5.61 24.78
CA ALA A 37 -26.47 4.83 25.39
C ALA A 37 -27.05 3.74 24.44
N LYS A 38 -26.86 3.90 23.12
CA LYS A 38 -27.27 2.92 22.11
C LYS A 38 -26.14 1.93 21.74
N GLY A 39 -24.96 2.02 22.36
CA GLY A 39 -23.82 1.14 22.14
C GLY A 39 -22.98 1.49 20.90
N PHE A 40 -23.14 2.71 20.36
CA PHE A 40 -22.26 3.22 19.30
C PHE A 40 -20.91 3.65 19.88
N VAL A 41 -19.87 3.53 19.05
CA VAL A 41 -18.58 4.16 19.33
C VAL A 41 -18.72 5.67 19.14
N THR A 42 -18.23 6.44 20.09
CA THR A 42 -18.22 7.91 20.04
C THR A 42 -16.81 8.46 20.10
N VAL A 43 -16.63 9.74 19.78
CA VAL A 43 -15.35 10.46 19.96
C VAL A 43 -15.51 11.49 21.04
N GLU A 44 -14.68 11.41 22.08
CA GLU A 44 -14.63 12.36 23.19
C GLU A 44 -13.18 12.73 23.50
N ASN A 45 -12.88 14.03 23.52
CA ASN A 45 -11.55 14.55 23.85
C ASN A 45 -10.38 13.96 23.00
N GLY A 46 -10.65 13.58 21.74
CA GLY A 46 -9.64 13.00 20.85
C GLY A 46 -9.44 11.49 21.00
N GLU A 47 -10.33 10.82 21.73
CA GLU A 47 -10.30 9.37 21.92
C GLU A 47 -11.62 8.73 21.51
N PHE A 48 -11.58 7.47 21.06
CA PHE A 48 -12.79 6.67 20.92
C PHE A 48 -13.28 6.22 22.28
N MET A 49 -14.61 6.23 22.43
CA MET A 49 -15.31 5.73 23.62
C MET A 49 -16.33 4.68 23.23
N LEU A 50 -16.39 3.58 23.95
CA LEU A 50 -17.41 2.55 23.82
C LEU A 50 -17.98 2.24 25.22
N ASN A 51 -19.32 2.34 25.37
CA ASN A 51 -19.99 2.13 26.65
C ASN A 51 -19.47 3.02 27.81
N GLY A 52 -18.91 4.19 27.47
CA GLY A 52 -18.36 5.13 28.44
C GLY A 52 -16.91 4.88 28.86
N GLU A 53 -16.26 3.88 28.29
CA GLU A 53 -14.85 3.57 28.52
C GLU A 53 -14.02 3.89 27.26
N PRO A 54 -12.73 4.24 27.42
CA PRO A 54 -11.82 4.40 26.29
C PRO A 54 -11.77 3.12 25.43
N PHE A 55 -11.85 3.29 24.13
CA PHE A 55 -11.83 2.20 23.17
C PHE A 55 -10.63 2.35 22.22
N ARG A 56 -9.60 1.57 22.47
CA ARG A 56 -8.43 1.47 21.59
C ARG A 56 -8.32 0.02 21.13
N PHE A 57 -7.97 -0.20 19.88
CA PHE A 57 -8.07 -1.53 19.28
C PHE A 57 -6.90 -1.90 18.37
N VAL A 58 -6.69 -3.19 18.22
CA VAL A 58 -6.11 -3.80 17.03
C VAL A 58 -7.24 -4.44 16.24
N GLY A 59 -7.20 -4.28 14.94
CA GLY A 59 -8.19 -4.84 14.03
C GLY A 59 -7.52 -5.37 12.77
N THR A 60 -8.35 -5.68 11.80
CA THR A 60 -7.90 -6.18 10.52
C THR A 60 -8.82 -5.76 9.39
N ASN A 61 -8.38 -6.02 8.16
CA ASN A 61 -9.13 -5.82 6.93
C ASN A 61 -9.51 -7.17 6.33
N ASN A 62 -10.64 -7.21 5.61
CA ASN A 62 -10.95 -8.29 4.70
C ASN A 62 -11.84 -7.80 3.55
N TYR A 63 -11.32 -7.87 2.32
CA TYR A 63 -12.02 -7.36 1.15
C TYR A 63 -13.02 -8.35 0.53
N TYR A 64 -12.93 -9.64 0.83
CA TYR A 64 -13.81 -10.64 0.20
C TYR A 64 -15.12 -10.92 0.94
N MET A 65 -15.37 -10.27 2.08
CA MET A 65 -16.59 -10.49 2.89
C MET A 65 -17.88 -10.28 2.09
N HIS A 66 -17.88 -9.35 1.15
CA HIS A 66 -19.07 -9.02 0.37
C HIS A 66 -19.37 -9.98 -0.79
N TYR A 67 -18.50 -10.95 -1.08
CA TYR A 67 -18.75 -11.95 -2.14
C TYR A 67 -18.40 -13.39 -1.74
N SER A 68 -17.76 -13.61 -0.62
CA SER A 68 -17.40 -14.95 -0.15
C SER A 68 -18.60 -15.77 0.37
N THR A 69 -18.39 -17.03 0.70
CA THR A 69 -19.42 -17.87 1.31
C THR A 69 -19.67 -17.48 2.76
N ASP A 70 -20.83 -17.88 3.31
CA ASP A 70 -21.13 -17.62 4.73
C ASP A 70 -20.09 -18.27 5.65
N MET A 71 -19.62 -19.46 5.30
CA MET A 71 -18.56 -20.17 6.05
C MET A 71 -17.26 -19.33 6.07
N MET A 72 -16.79 -18.86 4.91
CA MET A 72 -15.59 -18.01 4.84
C MET A 72 -15.75 -16.70 5.63
N GLN A 73 -16.94 -16.13 5.63
CA GLN A 73 -17.23 -14.92 6.41
C GLN A 73 -17.19 -15.21 7.92
N THR A 74 -17.84 -16.31 8.35
CA THR A 74 -17.84 -16.74 9.74
C THR A 74 -16.43 -17.00 10.24
N ASP A 75 -15.65 -17.77 9.49
CA ASP A 75 -14.28 -18.12 9.87
C ASP A 75 -13.38 -16.90 10.09
N VAL A 76 -13.44 -15.90 9.19
CA VAL A 76 -12.67 -14.68 9.36
C VAL A 76 -13.11 -13.90 10.60
N ILE A 77 -14.41 -13.85 10.88
CA ILE A 77 -14.95 -13.15 12.06
C ILE A 77 -14.56 -13.88 13.35
N GLU A 78 -14.65 -15.21 13.36
CA GLU A 78 -14.22 -16.04 14.49
C GLU A 78 -12.73 -15.94 14.73
N ASP A 79 -11.90 -16.05 13.69
CA ASP A 79 -10.44 -15.89 13.76
C ASP A 79 -10.07 -14.49 14.30
N ALA A 80 -10.73 -13.44 13.81
CA ALA A 80 -10.51 -12.08 14.33
C ALA A 80 -10.88 -11.97 15.82
N ALA A 81 -12.02 -12.52 16.23
CA ALA A 81 -12.44 -12.51 17.63
C ALA A 81 -11.49 -13.32 18.53
N GLU A 82 -11.03 -14.49 18.08
CA GLU A 82 -10.06 -15.31 18.81
C GLU A 82 -8.70 -14.62 18.96
N MET A 83 -8.27 -13.86 17.95
CA MET A 83 -7.06 -13.04 18.02
C MET A 83 -7.23 -11.78 18.89
N GLY A 84 -8.45 -11.51 19.38
CA GLY A 84 -8.77 -10.32 20.17
C GLY A 84 -8.88 -9.05 19.33
N PHE A 85 -9.13 -9.16 18.04
CA PHE A 85 -9.36 -8.00 17.18
C PHE A 85 -10.78 -7.48 17.39
N ASP A 86 -10.90 -6.21 17.74
CA ASP A 86 -12.20 -5.58 18.04
C ASP A 86 -12.87 -4.97 16.81
N VAL A 87 -12.11 -4.73 15.73
CA VAL A 87 -12.57 -4.01 14.54
C VAL A 87 -12.18 -4.76 13.27
N LEU A 88 -13.15 -4.92 12.36
CA LEU A 88 -12.95 -5.49 11.02
C LEU A 88 -13.41 -4.47 9.98
N ARG A 89 -12.51 -4.11 9.06
CA ARG A 89 -12.81 -3.25 7.92
C ARG A 89 -13.15 -4.09 6.70
N ILE A 90 -14.24 -3.75 6.02
CA ILE A 90 -14.78 -4.49 4.89
C ILE A 90 -15.24 -3.57 3.77
N TRP A 91 -15.44 -4.14 2.58
CA TRP A 91 -16.04 -3.43 1.45
C TRP A 91 -17.57 -3.48 1.52
N GLY A 92 -18.20 -2.33 1.48
CA GLY A 92 -19.64 -2.19 1.33
C GLY A 92 -20.07 -1.92 -0.10
N PHE A 93 -19.23 -2.16 -1.07
CA PHE A 93 -19.48 -1.84 -2.48
C PHE A 93 -19.02 -3.00 -3.38
N GLN A 94 -19.70 -3.15 -4.50
CA GLN A 94 -19.29 -3.90 -5.68
C GLN A 94 -20.12 -3.43 -6.86
N ILE A 95 -19.50 -3.17 -7.98
CA ILE A 95 -20.18 -2.71 -9.17
C ILE A 95 -19.99 -3.77 -10.26
N GLY A 96 -21.08 -4.39 -10.70
CA GLY A 96 -21.06 -5.53 -11.60
C GLY A 96 -20.89 -6.89 -10.87
N PRO A 97 -20.76 -8.00 -11.62
CA PRO A 97 -20.49 -9.31 -11.04
C PRO A 97 -19.07 -9.34 -10.46
N ASN A 98 -18.89 -10.08 -9.39
CA ASN A 98 -17.56 -10.32 -8.85
C ASN A 98 -16.75 -11.25 -9.77
N ARG A 99 -15.43 -11.34 -9.53
CA ARG A 99 -14.50 -12.19 -10.27
C ARG A 99 -14.92 -13.66 -10.29
N ASP A 100 -15.40 -14.15 -9.15
CA ASP A 100 -15.72 -15.58 -8.92
C ASP A 100 -17.20 -15.90 -9.17
N HIS A 101 -17.97 -14.91 -9.66
CA HIS A 101 -19.42 -15.03 -9.93
C HIS A 101 -20.28 -15.48 -8.73
N ASN A 102 -19.78 -15.31 -7.52
CA ASN A 102 -20.45 -15.73 -6.28
C ASN A 102 -21.42 -14.70 -5.71
N SER A 103 -21.34 -13.45 -6.20
CA SER A 103 -22.27 -12.38 -5.84
C SER A 103 -22.49 -11.44 -7.01
N TYR A 104 -23.55 -10.65 -6.94
CA TYR A 104 -23.82 -9.59 -7.91
C TYR A 104 -23.78 -8.23 -7.22
N GLY A 105 -23.03 -7.33 -7.80
CA GLY A 105 -22.94 -5.97 -7.37
C GLY A 105 -24.07 -5.07 -7.88
N LEU A 106 -23.83 -3.80 -7.81
CA LEU A 106 -24.79 -2.76 -8.18
C LEU A 106 -25.00 -2.68 -9.69
N ASN A 107 -26.22 -2.32 -10.05
CA ASN A 107 -26.57 -2.08 -11.46
C ASN A 107 -25.92 -0.85 -12.02
N GLU A 108 -25.65 -0.91 -13.32
CA GLU A 108 -25.37 0.28 -14.12
C GLU A 108 -26.52 1.30 -13.98
N PRO A 109 -26.25 2.58 -13.69
CA PRO A 109 -27.28 3.61 -13.65
C PRO A 109 -28.02 3.72 -14.98
N ALA A 110 -29.30 4.05 -14.95
CA ALA A 110 -30.10 4.15 -16.16
C ALA A 110 -29.51 5.16 -17.16
N LYS A 111 -29.49 4.78 -18.43
CA LYS A 111 -28.78 5.40 -19.56
C LYS A 111 -29.08 6.90 -19.87
N ASN A 112 -29.88 7.59 -19.11
CA ASN A 112 -30.33 8.95 -19.44
C ASN A 112 -29.87 10.02 -18.43
N GLY A 113 -28.75 9.78 -17.70
CA GLY A 113 -28.28 10.74 -16.70
C GLY A 113 -29.18 10.86 -15.48
N LYS A 114 -30.18 10.00 -15.36
CA LYS A 114 -30.90 9.80 -14.10
C LYS A 114 -30.18 8.76 -13.30
N PRO A 115 -30.01 8.95 -12.00
CA PRO A 115 -29.52 7.91 -11.11
C PRO A 115 -30.32 6.65 -11.38
N GLY A 116 -29.67 5.54 -11.71
CA GLY A 116 -30.34 4.26 -11.78
C GLY A 116 -30.78 3.84 -10.39
N SER A 117 -31.69 2.90 -10.30
CA SER A 117 -31.90 2.22 -9.03
C SER A 117 -30.64 1.41 -8.75
N TYR A 118 -29.87 1.81 -7.74
CA TYR A 118 -28.79 0.99 -7.19
C TYR A 118 -29.42 -0.19 -6.46
N GLY A 119 -29.94 -1.09 -7.20
CA GLY A 119 -30.48 -2.32 -6.72
C GLY A 119 -29.96 -3.46 -7.57
N VAL A 120 -29.78 -4.62 -7.00
CA VAL A 120 -29.52 -5.81 -7.77
C VAL A 120 -30.67 -6.05 -8.73
N PRO A 121 -30.42 -6.35 -10.02
CA PRO A 121 -31.46 -6.68 -10.96
C PRO A 121 -32.40 -7.74 -10.39
N GLU A 122 -33.71 -7.58 -10.57
CA GLU A 122 -34.72 -8.50 -10.04
C GLU A 122 -34.42 -9.98 -10.40
N LYS A 123 -33.84 -10.21 -11.58
CA LYS A 123 -33.40 -11.56 -12.01
C LYS A 123 -32.27 -12.19 -11.19
N TYR A 124 -31.54 -11.38 -10.39
CA TYR A 124 -30.44 -11.82 -9.52
C TYR A 124 -30.76 -11.66 -8.03
N GLN A 125 -31.92 -11.08 -7.70
CA GLN A 125 -32.42 -11.09 -6.33
C GLN A 125 -32.81 -12.52 -6.00
N THR A 126 -32.04 -13.16 -5.16
CA THR A 126 -32.37 -14.50 -4.70
C THR A 126 -33.39 -14.37 -3.59
N THR A 127 -34.56 -14.96 -3.81
CA THR A 127 -35.55 -15.20 -2.74
C THR A 127 -35.16 -16.39 -1.87
N SER A 128 -34.03 -17.03 -2.17
CA SER A 128 -33.55 -18.21 -1.47
C SER A 128 -32.94 -17.81 -0.13
N LYS A 129 -33.54 -18.23 0.94
CA LYS A 129 -32.99 -18.17 2.30
C LYS A 129 -31.89 -19.19 2.57
N ASN A 130 -31.51 -19.97 1.57
CA ASN A 130 -30.38 -20.89 1.67
C ASN A 130 -29.13 -20.19 1.13
N PRO A 131 -28.23 -19.75 2.01
CA PRO A 131 -26.87 -19.47 1.62
C PRO A 131 -26.33 -20.80 1.10
N ASN A 132 -26.03 -20.82 -0.15
CA ASN A 132 -25.49 -21.99 -0.73
C ASN A 132 -23.99 -21.98 -0.49
N GLU A 133 -23.51 -22.90 0.30
CA GLU A 133 -22.09 -23.18 0.51
C GLU A 133 -21.34 -23.40 -0.82
N PHE A 134 -22.06 -23.59 -1.91
CA PHE A 134 -21.56 -23.94 -3.25
C PHE A 134 -21.78 -22.86 -4.31
N GLY A 135 -21.89 -21.57 -3.95
CA GLY A 135 -21.70 -20.49 -4.90
C GLY A 135 -22.91 -20.13 -5.76
N TYR A 136 -24.15 -20.25 -5.27
CA TYR A 136 -25.24 -19.56 -5.95
C TYR A 136 -25.09 -18.04 -5.80
N PRO A 137 -25.31 -17.30 -6.90
CA PRO A 137 -25.17 -15.86 -6.87
C PRO A 137 -26.08 -15.23 -5.81
N ARG A 138 -25.49 -14.55 -4.84
CA ARG A 138 -26.18 -13.68 -3.88
C ARG A 138 -25.81 -12.25 -4.17
N ASP A 139 -26.69 -11.35 -3.83
CA ASP A 139 -26.35 -9.95 -3.94
C ASP A 139 -25.45 -9.47 -2.78
N ILE A 140 -24.75 -8.39 -3.01
CA ILE A 140 -23.88 -7.78 -2.01
C ILE A 140 -24.63 -7.48 -0.69
N PHE A 141 -25.89 -7.10 -0.76
CA PHE A 141 -26.66 -6.74 0.42
C PHE A 141 -26.98 -7.95 1.30
N GLU A 142 -27.30 -9.10 0.70
CA GLU A 142 -27.50 -10.34 1.48
C GLU A 142 -26.20 -10.78 2.16
N ARG A 143 -25.06 -10.59 1.50
CA ARG A 143 -23.74 -10.85 2.08
C ARG A 143 -23.42 -9.92 3.24
N LEU A 144 -23.67 -8.63 3.07
CA LEU A 144 -23.47 -7.65 4.13
C LEU A 144 -24.44 -7.86 5.31
N ASP A 145 -25.70 -8.21 5.06
CA ASP A 145 -26.64 -8.57 6.12
C ASP A 145 -26.08 -9.66 7.02
N TYR A 146 -25.53 -10.71 6.41
CA TYR A 146 -24.93 -11.83 7.14
C TYR A 146 -23.67 -11.39 7.90
N THR A 147 -22.74 -10.72 7.24
CA THR A 147 -21.50 -10.23 7.86
C THR A 147 -21.79 -9.34 9.08
N ILE A 148 -22.73 -8.38 8.96
CA ILE A 148 -23.10 -7.49 10.06
C ILE A 148 -23.70 -8.28 11.23
N ALA A 149 -24.61 -9.21 10.93
CA ALA A 149 -25.24 -10.04 11.96
C ALA A 149 -24.21 -10.91 12.68
N GLU A 150 -23.27 -11.49 11.94
CA GLU A 150 -22.25 -12.37 12.51
C GLU A 150 -21.23 -11.58 13.34
N ALA A 151 -20.71 -10.46 12.81
CA ALA A 151 -19.83 -9.57 13.55
C ALA A 151 -20.44 -9.10 14.88
N GLY A 152 -21.75 -8.76 14.87
CA GLY A 152 -22.48 -8.36 16.07
C GLY A 152 -22.55 -9.46 17.14
N LYS A 153 -22.66 -10.75 16.77
CA LYS A 153 -22.64 -11.89 17.71
C LYS A 153 -21.29 -12.04 18.40
N HIS A 154 -20.19 -11.75 17.68
CA HIS A 154 -18.83 -11.85 18.18
C HIS A 154 -18.31 -10.53 18.81
N GLY A 155 -19.13 -9.48 18.87
CA GLY A 155 -18.77 -8.20 19.46
C GLY A 155 -17.83 -7.34 18.61
N ILE A 156 -17.56 -7.76 17.38
CA ILE A 156 -16.68 -7.04 16.44
C ILE A 156 -17.41 -5.84 15.86
N LYS A 157 -16.73 -4.70 15.84
CA LYS A 157 -17.18 -3.47 15.18
C LYS A 157 -16.75 -3.43 13.73
N LEU A 158 -17.59 -2.90 12.86
CA LEU A 158 -17.33 -2.83 11.43
C LEU A 158 -17.00 -1.42 10.96
N VAL A 159 -15.96 -1.29 10.15
CA VAL A 159 -15.68 -0.14 9.28
C VAL A 159 -16.07 -0.56 7.86
N ILE A 160 -16.97 0.19 7.22
CA ILE A 160 -17.51 -0.18 5.91
C ILE A 160 -17.17 0.89 4.89
N ALA A 161 -16.28 0.55 3.94
CA ALA A 161 -15.91 1.41 2.82
C ALA A 161 -17.02 1.43 1.75
N LEU A 162 -17.37 2.63 1.27
CA LEU A 162 -18.51 2.87 0.38
C LEU A 162 -18.14 2.89 -1.12
N ASN A 163 -16.88 3.00 -1.44
CA ASN A 163 -16.36 2.98 -2.82
C ASN A 163 -14.84 2.70 -2.80
N ASN A 164 -14.22 2.66 -3.99
CA ASN A 164 -12.79 2.43 -4.16
C ASN A 164 -12.22 3.36 -5.24
N TYR A 165 -11.03 3.88 -5.06
CA TYR A 165 -10.33 4.58 -6.13
C TYR A 165 -9.79 3.61 -7.18
N TRP A 166 -9.25 2.46 -6.77
CA TRP A 166 -8.65 1.46 -7.65
C TRP A 166 -9.68 0.78 -8.56
N SER A 167 -9.20 0.02 -9.54
CA SER A 167 -10.09 -0.64 -10.50
C SER A 167 -10.93 -1.77 -9.90
N ASP A 168 -10.47 -2.32 -8.78
CA ASP A 168 -11.08 -3.50 -8.19
C ASP A 168 -12.51 -3.25 -7.72
N PHE A 169 -13.35 -4.27 -7.91
CA PHE A 169 -14.78 -4.26 -7.55
C PHE A 169 -15.59 -3.11 -8.15
N GLY A 170 -15.10 -2.54 -9.27
CA GLY A 170 -15.77 -1.45 -9.96
C GLY A 170 -15.45 -0.06 -9.45
N GLY A 171 -14.27 0.13 -8.86
CA GLY A 171 -13.77 1.43 -8.42
C GLY A 171 -13.51 2.42 -9.57
N LEU A 172 -13.05 3.62 -9.22
CA LEU A 172 -12.98 4.75 -10.16
C LEU A 172 -12.08 4.50 -11.37
N GLN A 173 -10.95 3.80 -11.19
CA GLN A 173 -10.01 3.53 -12.28
C GLN A 173 -10.53 2.51 -13.31
N GLN A 174 -11.60 1.80 -13.02
CA GLN A 174 -12.19 0.88 -13.99
C GLN A 174 -13.05 1.65 -15.01
N ALA A 175 -12.54 1.84 -16.21
CA ALA A 175 -13.23 2.56 -17.29
C ALA A 175 -14.61 2.01 -17.66
N SER A 176 -14.93 0.76 -17.30
CA SER A 176 -16.25 0.15 -17.51
C SER A 176 -17.31 0.55 -16.49
N THR A 177 -16.95 1.27 -15.43
CA THR A 177 -17.85 1.68 -14.35
C THR A 177 -18.21 3.16 -14.45
N TRP A 178 -17.82 3.97 -13.48
CA TRP A 178 -18.21 5.39 -13.39
C TRP A 178 -17.87 6.18 -14.64
N GLN A 179 -16.66 5.99 -15.19
CA GLN A 179 -16.21 6.73 -16.37
C GLN A 179 -17.14 6.50 -17.58
N ARG A 180 -17.48 5.24 -17.84
CA ARG A 180 -18.41 4.89 -18.94
C ARG A 180 -19.85 5.34 -18.67
N TRP A 181 -20.30 5.18 -17.43
CA TRP A 181 -21.69 5.48 -17.08
C TRP A 181 -22.03 6.96 -17.19
N PHE A 182 -21.07 7.82 -16.80
CA PHE A 182 -21.25 9.27 -16.81
C PHE A 182 -20.48 9.97 -17.94
N ASN A 183 -19.84 9.19 -18.83
CA ASN A 183 -19.05 9.72 -19.94
C ASN A 183 -17.98 10.72 -19.47
N LEU A 184 -17.25 10.34 -18.43
CA LEU A 184 -16.16 11.14 -17.88
C LEU A 184 -14.93 11.06 -18.79
N GLU A 185 -14.17 12.14 -18.90
CA GLU A 185 -12.92 12.12 -19.66
C GLU A 185 -11.83 11.32 -18.91
N LYS A 186 -11.83 11.42 -17.57
CA LYS A 186 -10.89 10.71 -16.69
C LYS A 186 -11.57 10.27 -15.39
N PRO A 187 -11.01 9.27 -14.70
CA PRO A 187 -11.59 8.73 -13.46
C PRO A 187 -11.81 9.79 -12.38
N THR A 188 -10.89 10.74 -12.26
CA THR A 188 -10.91 11.80 -11.24
C THR A 188 -12.00 12.84 -11.41
N ASP A 189 -12.64 12.92 -12.59
CA ASP A 189 -13.82 13.75 -12.82
C ASP A 189 -15.00 13.32 -11.94
N PHE A 190 -14.98 12.09 -11.41
CA PHE A 190 -15.96 11.59 -10.45
C PHE A 190 -16.19 12.54 -9.28
N TYR A 191 -15.14 13.15 -8.73
CA TYR A 191 -15.26 14.02 -7.57
C TYR A 191 -16.02 15.31 -7.83
N THR A 192 -16.03 15.77 -9.07
CA THR A 192 -16.65 17.05 -9.47
C THR A 192 -17.94 16.88 -10.26
N ASP A 193 -18.11 15.73 -10.95
CA ASP A 193 -19.29 15.49 -11.77
C ASP A 193 -20.57 15.39 -10.91
N LYS A 194 -21.58 16.15 -11.31
CA LYS A 194 -22.86 16.22 -10.59
C LYS A 194 -23.59 14.88 -10.59
N GLY A 195 -23.60 14.19 -11.73
CA GLY A 195 -24.27 12.91 -11.89
C GLY A 195 -23.63 11.83 -11.01
N CYS A 196 -22.30 11.78 -10.97
CA CYS A 196 -21.55 10.88 -10.10
C CYS A 196 -21.87 11.13 -8.62
N LYS A 197 -21.86 12.39 -8.20
CA LYS A 197 -22.17 12.74 -6.79
C LYS A 197 -23.62 12.41 -6.41
N GLU A 198 -24.58 12.64 -7.30
CA GLU A 198 -25.98 12.26 -7.08
C GLU A 198 -26.12 10.73 -7.01
N ALA A 199 -25.49 10.02 -7.91
CA ALA A 199 -25.48 8.57 -7.95
C ALA A 199 -24.82 7.95 -6.69
N TYR A 200 -23.69 8.46 -6.27
CA TYR A 200 -23.04 8.06 -5.03
C TYR A 200 -23.95 8.25 -3.81
N LYS A 201 -24.59 9.40 -3.69
CA LYS A 201 -25.54 9.69 -2.59
C LYS A 201 -26.74 8.76 -2.59
N GLU A 202 -27.28 8.41 -3.75
CA GLU A 202 -28.40 7.47 -3.85
C GLU A 202 -27.99 6.07 -3.39
N TYR A 203 -26.81 5.63 -3.81
CA TYR A 203 -26.24 4.37 -3.32
C TYR A 203 -26.05 4.38 -1.80
N VAL A 204 -25.38 5.39 -1.27
CA VAL A 204 -25.14 5.54 0.17
C VAL A 204 -26.47 5.49 0.93
N LYS A 205 -27.49 6.22 0.46
CA LYS A 205 -28.82 6.18 1.07
C LYS A 205 -29.41 4.78 1.06
N THR A 206 -29.35 4.08 -0.07
CA THR A 206 -29.90 2.73 -0.21
C THR A 206 -29.23 1.76 0.77
N LEU A 207 -27.93 1.84 0.91
CA LEU A 207 -27.17 1.00 1.82
C LEU A 207 -27.44 1.34 3.29
N LEU A 208 -27.28 2.60 3.67
CA LEU A 208 -27.40 3.01 5.08
C LEU A 208 -28.83 2.82 5.64
N THR A 209 -29.86 2.93 4.80
CA THR A 209 -31.26 2.74 5.24
C THR A 209 -31.77 1.32 5.05
N ARG A 210 -30.91 0.39 4.59
CA ARG A 210 -31.28 -1.01 4.47
C ARG A 210 -31.59 -1.62 5.84
N VAL A 211 -32.66 -2.38 5.91
CA VAL A 211 -32.98 -3.20 7.10
C VAL A 211 -32.32 -4.56 6.92
N ASN A 212 -31.45 -4.91 7.83
CA ASN A 212 -30.76 -6.21 7.87
C ASN A 212 -31.77 -7.35 7.98
N THR A 213 -31.71 -8.31 7.08
CA THR A 213 -32.68 -9.43 7.04
C THR A 213 -32.51 -10.45 8.15
N TYR A 214 -31.34 -10.50 8.81
CA TYR A 214 -31.08 -11.39 9.94
C TYR A 214 -31.43 -10.75 11.28
N THR A 215 -31.10 -9.46 11.47
CA THR A 215 -31.27 -8.77 12.75
C THR A 215 -32.55 -7.94 12.83
N GLY A 216 -33.10 -7.55 11.68
CA GLY A 216 -34.23 -6.62 11.59
C GLY A 216 -33.87 -5.16 11.92
N ILE A 217 -32.60 -4.82 12.08
CA ILE A 217 -32.12 -3.49 12.43
C ILE A 217 -31.73 -2.74 11.15
N PRO A 218 -32.13 -1.49 10.95
CA PRO A 218 -31.60 -0.67 9.85
C PRO A 218 -30.08 -0.46 10.04
N TYR A 219 -29.30 -0.48 8.96
CA TYR A 219 -27.85 -0.36 9.03
C TYR A 219 -27.41 0.94 9.75
N ASN A 220 -28.07 2.06 9.48
CA ASN A 220 -27.78 3.34 10.13
C ASN A 220 -28.23 3.42 11.62
N GLU A 221 -28.86 2.39 12.12
CA GLU A 221 -29.25 2.24 13.54
C GLU A 221 -28.54 1.05 14.22
N ASP A 222 -27.67 0.31 13.51
CA ASP A 222 -26.96 -0.84 14.03
C ASP A 222 -25.62 -0.42 14.64
N PRO A 223 -25.42 -0.57 15.98
CA PRO A 223 -24.17 -0.22 16.63
C PRO A 223 -23.00 -1.17 16.33
N THR A 224 -23.25 -2.28 15.61
CA THR A 224 -22.18 -3.13 15.08
C THR A 224 -21.37 -2.37 14.04
N ILE A 225 -22.02 -1.50 13.27
CA ILE A 225 -21.36 -0.62 12.28
C ILE A 225 -20.82 0.60 13.01
N MET A 226 -19.51 0.61 13.24
CA MET A 226 -18.80 1.72 13.87
C MET A 226 -18.68 2.91 12.93
N THR A 227 -18.25 2.67 11.70
CA THR A 227 -17.87 3.73 10.77
C THR A 227 -18.36 3.47 9.35
N TRP A 228 -18.84 4.52 8.73
CA TRP A 228 -18.99 4.63 7.28
C TRP A 228 -17.79 5.38 6.70
N GLU A 229 -17.06 4.72 5.82
CA GLU A 229 -15.88 5.27 5.19
C GLU A 229 -16.22 5.69 3.76
N LEU A 230 -15.90 6.93 3.40
CA LEU A 230 -16.36 7.51 2.13
C LEU A 230 -15.81 6.77 0.91
N MET A 231 -14.57 6.38 0.93
CA MET A 231 -13.91 5.68 -0.18
C MET A 231 -12.58 5.06 0.28
N ASN A 232 -12.30 3.86 -0.14
CA ASN A 232 -10.96 3.31 -0.02
C ASN A 232 -9.99 4.10 -0.91
N GLU A 233 -8.95 4.66 -0.30
CA GLU A 233 -7.80 5.29 -0.93
C GLU A 233 -8.14 6.32 -2.02
N PRO A 234 -8.98 7.33 -1.74
CA PRO A 234 -9.30 8.35 -2.73
C PRO A 234 -8.05 9.10 -3.15
N ARG A 235 -7.77 9.14 -4.45
CA ARG A 235 -6.65 9.89 -5.04
C ARG A 235 -7.13 10.82 -6.14
N ASN A 236 -6.45 11.92 -6.32
CA ASN A 236 -6.61 12.80 -7.48
C ASN A 236 -5.25 13.39 -7.92
N PRO A 237 -4.40 12.62 -8.59
CA PRO A 237 -3.07 13.09 -9.02
C PRO A 237 -3.11 14.27 -10.00
N ASP A 238 -4.29 14.61 -10.53
CA ASP A 238 -4.49 15.82 -11.35
C ASP A 238 -4.58 17.12 -10.52
N ASP A 239 -4.78 17.00 -9.20
CA ASP A 239 -4.90 18.13 -8.27
C ASP A 239 -3.97 17.97 -7.07
N LYS A 240 -2.73 18.35 -7.22
CA LYS A 240 -1.73 18.27 -6.14
C LYS A 240 -2.02 19.16 -4.93
N THR A 241 -3.10 19.94 -4.98
CA THR A 241 -3.53 20.81 -3.86
C THR A 241 -4.48 20.11 -2.89
N GLY A 242 -4.97 18.93 -3.21
CA GLY A 242 -5.94 18.19 -2.41
C GLY A 242 -7.32 18.84 -2.28
N ILE A 243 -7.53 20.00 -2.92
CA ILE A 243 -8.77 20.78 -2.76
C ILE A 243 -10.00 20.03 -3.29
N VAL A 244 -9.85 19.33 -4.42
CA VAL A 244 -10.95 18.63 -5.07
C VAL A 244 -11.47 17.48 -4.22
N VAL A 245 -10.58 16.61 -3.73
CA VAL A 245 -10.95 15.47 -2.86
C VAL A 245 -11.51 16.00 -1.53
N THR A 246 -10.89 17.03 -0.94
CA THR A 246 -11.37 17.64 0.31
C THR A 246 -12.78 18.24 0.15
N ALA A 247 -13.07 18.92 -0.97
CA ALA A 247 -14.41 19.46 -1.23
C ALA A 247 -15.45 18.35 -1.40
N TRP A 248 -15.10 17.27 -2.08
CA TRP A 248 -15.95 16.09 -2.24
C TRP A 248 -16.20 15.41 -0.88
N ALA A 249 -15.16 15.14 -0.12
CA ALA A 249 -15.27 14.53 1.20
C ALA A 249 -16.13 15.36 2.17
N LYS A 250 -16.00 16.70 2.12
CA LYS A 250 -16.85 17.61 2.89
C LYS A 250 -18.34 17.46 2.56
N GLU A 251 -18.67 17.36 1.28
CA GLU A 251 -20.06 17.19 0.82
C GLU A 251 -20.59 15.80 1.19
N MET A 252 -19.81 14.73 0.95
CA MET A 252 -20.25 13.36 1.18
C MET A 252 -20.34 13.02 2.66
N SER A 253 -19.38 13.45 3.49
CA SER A 253 -19.45 13.24 4.94
C SER A 253 -20.65 13.93 5.59
N ALA A 254 -20.99 15.13 5.12
CA ALA A 254 -22.23 15.80 5.57
C ALA A 254 -23.48 15.00 5.20
N TYR A 255 -23.49 14.39 4.01
CA TYR A 255 -24.60 13.55 3.59
C TYR A 255 -24.70 12.26 4.40
N VAL A 256 -23.58 11.55 4.61
CA VAL A 256 -23.52 10.34 5.44
C VAL A 256 -24.03 10.65 6.86
N LYS A 257 -23.52 11.69 7.51
CA LYS A 257 -23.95 12.08 8.87
C LYS A 257 -25.44 12.51 8.93
N SER A 258 -26.02 12.96 7.82
CA SER A 258 -27.44 13.25 7.76
C SER A 258 -28.33 12.00 7.79
N LEU A 259 -27.80 10.86 7.35
CA LEU A 259 -28.50 9.57 7.31
C LEU A 259 -28.16 8.68 8.51
N ALA A 260 -26.93 8.74 8.98
CA ALA A 260 -26.39 7.90 10.05
C ALA A 260 -25.70 8.76 11.14
N PRO A 261 -26.48 9.53 11.89
CA PRO A 261 -25.93 10.53 12.80
C PRO A 261 -25.16 9.95 14.00
N TYR A 262 -25.43 8.72 14.39
CA TYR A 262 -24.79 8.09 15.55
C TYR A 262 -23.47 7.36 15.19
N GLN A 263 -23.33 6.93 13.96
CA GLN A 263 -22.14 6.24 13.49
C GLN A 263 -21.04 7.24 13.11
N LEU A 264 -19.79 6.80 13.21
CA LEU A 264 -18.65 7.61 12.80
C LEU A 264 -18.55 7.69 11.27
N CYS A 265 -17.86 8.71 10.79
CA CYS A 265 -17.54 8.89 9.40
C CYS A 265 -16.04 9.17 9.22
N ALA A 266 -15.37 8.44 8.36
CA ALA A 266 -13.97 8.62 7.98
C ALA A 266 -13.84 8.76 6.47
N VAL A 267 -12.65 9.12 6.00
CA VAL A 267 -12.40 9.26 4.56
C VAL A 267 -11.97 7.93 3.95
N GLY A 268 -11.02 7.22 4.56
CA GLY A 268 -10.38 6.01 4.04
C GLY A 268 -9.17 6.32 3.17
N ASP A 269 -8.50 7.42 3.43
CA ASP A 269 -7.34 7.84 2.63
C ASP A 269 -6.02 7.22 3.14
N GLU A 270 -5.02 7.19 2.26
CA GLU A 270 -3.68 6.67 2.58
C GLU A 270 -2.87 7.62 3.48
N GLY A 271 -3.40 8.82 3.76
CA GLY A 271 -2.77 9.79 4.63
C GLY A 271 -1.77 10.73 3.94
N GLY A 272 -1.90 10.92 2.63
CA GLY A 272 -1.01 11.82 1.89
C GLY A 272 -1.06 13.25 2.45
N PHE A 273 0.13 13.82 2.71
CA PHE A 273 0.29 15.19 3.17
C PHE A 273 0.62 16.16 2.03
N ILE A 274 0.33 17.44 2.27
CA ILE A 274 0.85 18.57 1.49
C ILE A 274 1.61 19.48 2.44
N ARG A 275 2.84 19.11 2.79
CA ARG A 275 3.62 19.77 3.84
C ARG A 275 5.08 19.89 3.43
N ASP A 276 5.61 21.12 3.51
CA ASP A 276 7.03 21.41 3.24
C ASP A 276 7.92 21.16 4.47
N ASP A 277 7.33 20.96 5.65
CA ASP A 277 8.02 20.81 6.93
C ASP A 277 8.28 19.36 7.34
N LEU A 278 7.74 18.39 6.59
CA LEU A 278 7.99 16.97 6.81
C LEU A 278 8.99 16.48 5.75
N GLU A 279 10.18 16.13 6.20
CA GLU A 279 11.17 15.46 5.36
C GLU A 279 10.99 13.94 5.51
N GLY A 280 10.61 13.29 4.42
CA GLY A 280 10.70 11.84 4.32
C GLY A 280 12.17 11.36 4.39
N PHE A 281 12.38 10.06 4.51
CA PHE A 281 13.71 9.45 4.47
C PHE A 281 14.26 9.39 3.04
N GLY A 282 14.76 10.53 2.53
CA GLY A 282 15.20 10.67 1.16
C GLY A 282 14.07 10.98 0.17
N GLU A 283 14.30 10.81 -1.13
CA GLU A 283 13.31 11.09 -2.16
C GLU A 283 12.25 10.00 -2.29
N GLU A 284 12.57 8.79 -1.88
CA GLU A 284 11.70 7.63 -1.93
C GLU A 284 10.57 7.77 -0.90
N GLY A 285 9.33 7.56 -1.35
CA GLY A 285 8.14 7.79 -0.54
C GLY A 285 7.75 9.26 -0.35
N ASN A 286 8.49 10.19 -0.91
CA ASN A 286 8.21 11.62 -0.78
C ASN A 286 6.88 12.04 -1.44
N HIS A 287 6.36 11.22 -2.37
CA HIS A 287 5.04 11.41 -2.96
C HIS A 287 3.91 11.43 -1.93
N MET A 288 4.08 10.78 -0.78
CA MET A 288 3.13 10.82 0.34
C MET A 288 3.18 12.13 1.14
N TYR A 289 4.17 13.00 0.92
CA TYR A 289 4.32 14.26 1.65
C TYR A 289 4.15 15.51 0.78
N ASN A 290 4.12 15.37 -0.55
CA ASN A 290 4.20 16.51 -1.48
C ASN A 290 2.93 16.76 -2.30
N GLY A 291 1.82 16.11 -1.97
CA GLY A 291 0.55 16.25 -2.66
C GLY A 291 0.46 15.51 -4.00
N THR A 292 1.41 14.67 -4.36
CA THR A 292 1.38 13.91 -5.62
C THR A 292 0.13 13.05 -5.74
N GLU A 293 -0.37 12.51 -4.64
CA GLU A 293 -1.58 11.68 -4.63
C GLU A 293 -2.89 12.50 -4.69
N GLY A 294 -2.79 13.83 -4.55
CA GLY A 294 -3.94 14.73 -4.65
C GLY A 294 -4.88 14.65 -3.45
N THR A 295 -4.36 14.25 -2.30
CA THR A 295 -5.00 14.29 -0.99
C THR A 295 -4.20 15.15 -0.03
N ASP A 296 -4.86 15.69 0.98
CA ASP A 296 -4.26 16.44 2.08
C ASP A 296 -4.88 15.94 3.38
N PHE A 297 -4.14 15.09 4.09
CA PHE A 297 -4.59 14.48 5.34
C PHE A 297 -5.03 15.52 6.37
N ASP A 298 -4.27 16.58 6.56
CA ASP A 298 -4.59 17.63 7.54
C ASP A 298 -5.91 18.35 7.17
N ALA A 299 -6.11 18.64 5.89
CA ALA A 299 -7.34 19.25 5.41
C ALA A 299 -8.55 18.31 5.53
N LEU A 300 -8.39 17.03 5.18
CA LEU A 300 -9.44 16.01 5.28
C LEU A 300 -9.82 15.79 6.76
N LEU A 301 -8.84 15.60 7.63
CA LEU A 301 -9.05 15.41 9.05
C LEU A 301 -9.72 16.63 9.71
N SER A 302 -9.47 17.85 9.24
CA SER A 302 -10.07 19.08 9.76
C SER A 302 -11.57 19.22 9.46
N LEU A 303 -12.12 18.42 8.54
CA LEU A 303 -13.54 18.49 8.17
C LEU A 303 -14.44 18.16 9.35
N LYS A 304 -15.49 18.97 9.52
CA LYS A 304 -16.41 18.88 10.67
C LYS A 304 -17.05 17.50 10.85
N ASN A 305 -17.40 16.85 9.73
CA ASN A 305 -18.14 15.59 9.72
C ASN A 305 -17.24 14.37 9.52
N ILE A 306 -15.94 14.54 9.52
CA ILE A 306 -14.95 13.48 9.64
C ILE A 306 -14.60 13.36 11.11
N ASP A 307 -14.89 12.22 11.70
CA ASP A 307 -14.77 12.00 13.13
C ASP A 307 -13.36 11.62 13.56
N TYR A 308 -12.59 10.95 12.69
CA TYR A 308 -11.21 10.55 12.93
C TYR A 308 -10.42 10.45 11.61
N GLY A 309 -9.09 10.42 11.70
CA GLY A 309 -8.20 10.26 10.56
C GLY A 309 -7.83 8.81 10.31
N THR A 310 -7.75 8.45 9.04
CA THR A 310 -7.29 7.15 8.57
C THR A 310 -6.02 7.33 7.76
N PHE A 311 -5.13 6.36 7.79
CA PHE A 311 -3.99 6.30 6.88
C PHE A 311 -3.59 4.85 6.63
N HIS A 312 -3.03 4.60 5.43
CA HIS A 312 -2.55 3.28 5.00
C HIS A 312 -1.03 3.31 4.85
N MET A 313 -0.39 2.16 4.86
CA MET A 313 1.06 2.12 4.82
C MET A 313 1.61 0.86 4.15
N TYR A 314 2.12 1.02 2.92
CA TYR A 314 2.77 0.00 2.12
C TYR A 314 4.13 0.48 1.60
N PRO A 315 5.12 0.66 2.48
CA PRO A 315 6.38 1.32 2.12
C PRO A 315 7.13 0.64 0.98
N GLU A 316 7.10 -0.69 0.89
CA GLU A 316 7.74 -1.44 -0.21
C GLU A 316 7.12 -1.09 -1.57
N ALA A 317 5.78 -1.00 -1.64
CA ALA A 317 5.06 -0.62 -2.85
C ALA A 317 5.29 0.86 -3.23
N TRP A 318 5.65 1.69 -2.25
CA TRP A 318 5.97 3.10 -2.43
C TRP A 318 7.44 3.38 -2.75
N GLY A 319 8.24 2.33 -2.98
CA GLY A 319 9.64 2.44 -3.36
C GLY A 319 10.59 2.74 -2.20
N ILE A 320 10.14 2.64 -0.95
CA ILE A 320 11.03 2.77 0.20
C ILE A 320 12.02 1.60 0.21
N LEU A 321 13.30 1.91 0.26
CA LEU A 321 14.34 0.88 0.32
C LEU A 321 14.17 -0.04 1.53
N PRO A 322 14.45 -1.34 1.39
CA PRO A 322 14.25 -2.33 2.44
C PRO A 322 14.84 -1.96 3.80
N GLU A 323 15.99 -1.28 3.82
CA GLU A 323 16.63 -0.83 5.06
C GLU A 323 15.92 0.32 5.76
N TYR A 324 15.01 1.02 5.09
CA TYR A 324 14.27 2.15 5.66
C TYR A 324 12.83 1.83 6.02
N VAL A 325 12.24 0.74 5.47
CA VAL A 325 10.82 0.38 5.61
C VAL A 325 10.33 0.49 7.05
N GLU A 326 11.05 -0.07 7.99
CA GLU A 326 10.68 -0.10 9.40
C GLU A 326 10.63 1.31 10.02
N ASN A 327 11.69 2.09 9.85
CA ASN A 327 11.81 3.41 10.47
C ASN A 327 11.01 4.48 9.73
N TRP A 328 10.94 4.39 8.40
CA TRP A 328 10.07 5.24 7.60
C TRP A 328 8.61 5.07 8.04
N GLY A 329 8.14 3.83 8.18
CA GLY A 329 6.80 3.54 8.65
C GLY A 329 6.55 4.07 10.07
N ALA A 330 7.50 3.90 10.99
CA ALA A 330 7.37 4.43 12.34
C ALA A 330 7.27 5.97 12.36
N GLN A 331 8.02 6.67 11.49
CA GLN A 331 7.91 8.13 11.36
C GLN A 331 6.57 8.54 10.74
N TYR A 332 6.14 7.86 9.68
CA TYR A 332 4.86 8.12 9.02
C TYR A 332 3.67 7.95 10.00
N ILE A 333 3.68 6.90 10.82
CA ILE A 333 2.72 6.70 11.91
C ILE A 333 2.71 7.89 12.87
N LYS A 334 3.88 8.32 13.28
CA LYS A 334 4.02 9.42 14.25
C LYS A 334 3.49 10.72 13.69
N ASP A 335 3.79 11.06 12.45
CA ASP A 335 3.36 12.30 11.80
C ASP A 335 1.83 12.39 11.74
N HIS A 336 1.14 11.28 11.42
CA HIS A 336 -0.31 11.22 11.40
C HIS A 336 -0.94 11.38 12.79
N ILE A 337 -0.39 10.69 13.79
CA ILE A 337 -0.87 10.79 15.18
C ILE A 337 -0.67 12.21 15.72
N ASP A 338 0.46 12.84 15.41
CA ASP A 338 0.74 14.23 15.83
C ASP A 338 -0.25 15.21 15.18
N SER A 339 -0.64 15.02 13.91
CA SER A 339 -1.70 15.78 13.24
C SER A 339 -3.05 15.63 13.96
N GLY A 340 -3.44 14.42 14.32
CA GLY A 340 -4.67 14.16 15.07
C GLY A 340 -4.67 14.84 16.43
N LYS A 341 -3.59 14.72 17.19
CA LYS A 341 -3.42 15.37 18.48
C LYS A 341 -3.53 16.89 18.40
N ALA A 342 -2.98 17.49 17.34
CA ALA A 342 -3.00 18.94 17.13
C ALA A 342 -4.43 19.51 17.08
N ILE A 343 -5.40 18.72 16.62
CA ILE A 343 -6.80 19.15 16.48
C ILE A 343 -7.78 18.36 17.36
N GLY A 344 -7.28 17.43 18.18
CA GLY A 344 -8.08 16.66 19.13
C GLY A 344 -9.00 15.62 18.46
N LYS A 345 -8.52 14.95 17.42
CA LYS A 345 -9.21 13.84 16.76
C LYS A 345 -8.39 12.55 16.84
N PRO A 346 -9.05 11.38 16.99
CA PRO A 346 -8.36 10.10 16.92
C PRO A 346 -7.76 9.86 15.53
N VAL A 347 -6.72 9.03 15.48
CA VAL A 347 -6.09 8.60 14.21
C VAL A 347 -5.86 7.09 14.26
N VAL A 348 -6.18 6.41 13.18
CA VAL A 348 -6.07 4.96 13.01
C VAL A 348 -5.12 4.64 11.85
N LEU A 349 -4.13 3.79 12.09
CA LEU A 349 -3.39 3.09 11.04
C LEU A 349 -4.32 2.00 10.48
N GLU A 350 -5.06 2.32 9.42
CA GLU A 350 -6.20 1.55 8.96
C GLU A 350 -5.82 0.38 8.05
N GLU A 351 -4.72 0.53 7.33
CA GLU A 351 -4.08 -0.57 6.60
C GLU A 351 -2.56 -0.50 6.73
N TYR A 352 -1.93 -1.65 6.89
CA TYR A 352 -0.48 -1.76 6.73
C TYR A 352 -0.10 -3.18 6.32
N GLY A 353 0.96 -3.27 5.52
CA GLY A 353 1.48 -4.55 5.08
C GLY A 353 2.94 -4.49 4.68
N VAL A 354 3.62 -5.62 4.88
CA VAL A 354 4.95 -5.93 4.36
C VAL A 354 4.88 -7.30 3.71
N GLY A 355 5.38 -7.43 2.50
CA GLY A 355 5.29 -8.65 1.71
C GLY A 355 5.94 -9.86 2.39
N SER A 356 5.28 -11.01 2.35
CA SER A 356 5.76 -12.26 2.94
C SER A 356 7.01 -12.80 2.24
N THR A 357 7.21 -12.45 0.97
CA THR A 357 8.30 -12.95 0.10
C THR A 357 9.45 -11.97 -0.07
N GLY A 358 9.29 -10.71 0.29
CA GLY A 358 10.27 -9.62 0.09
C GLY A 358 11.56 -9.71 0.92
N GLY A 359 11.67 -10.69 1.82
CA GLY A 359 12.85 -10.86 2.69
C GLY A 359 12.88 -9.91 3.87
N GLN A 360 11.83 -9.14 4.11
CA GLN A 360 11.65 -8.31 5.30
C GLN A 360 11.31 -9.15 6.53
N ASN A 361 11.70 -8.67 7.71
CA ASN A 361 11.29 -9.29 8.96
C ASN A 361 9.92 -8.74 9.41
N ARG A 362 8.83 -9.30 8.89
CA ARG A 362 7.45 -8.89 9.21
C ARG A 362 7.20 -8.82 10.72
N LEU A 363 7.75 -9.78 11.48
CA LEU A 363 7.54 -9.83 12.93
C LEU A 363 8.12 -8.58 13.62
N ALA A 364 9.36 -8.22 13.33
CA ALA A 364 10.01 -7.06 13.92
C ALA A 364 9.36 -5.75 13.48
N ILE A 365 9.07 -5.63 12.18
CA ILE A 365 8.46 -4.43 11.59
C ILE A 365 7.06 -4.20 12.17
N TYR A 366 6.22 -5.22 12.20
CA TYR A 366 4.86 -5.11 12.73
C TYR A 366 4.83 -4.85 14.24
N ASP A 367 5.75 -5.46 15.01
CA ASP A 367 5.92 -5.15 16.43
C ASP A 367 6.26 -3.67 16.65
N LYS A 368 7.22 -3.14 15.91
CA LYS A 368 7.63 -1.74 15.99
C LYS A 368 6.51 -0.77 15.58
N TRP A 369 5.78 -1.06 14.51
CA TRP A 369 4.69 -0.20 14.06
C TRP A 369 3.53 -0.17 15.05
N ASN A 370 3.09 -1.33 15.56
CA ASN A 370 2.05 -1.38 16.61
C ASN A 370 2.51 -0.70 17.90
N ARG A 371 3.77 -0.89 18.29
CA ARG A 371 4.39 -0.16 19.42
C ARG A 371 4.35 1.35 19.18
N THR A 372 4.71 1.80 17.99
CA THR A 372 4.70 3.23 17.64
C THR A 372 3.30 3.81 17.72
N VAL A 373 2.27 3.11 17.20
CA VAL A 373 0.87 3.51 17.33
C VAL A 373 0.47 3.60 18.82
N TYR A 374 0.77 2.55 19.58
CA TYR A 374 0.39 2.48 20.99
C TYR A 374 1.03 3.57 21.84
N GLU A 375 2.36 3.72 21.79
CA GLU A 375 3.14 4.65 22.61
C GLU A 375 2.90 6.11 22.24
N ASN A 376 2.60 6.40 20.97
CA ASN A 376 2.24 7.74 20.52
C ASN A 376 0.74 8.04 20.61
N GLY A 377 -0.08 7.18 21.25
CA GLY A 377 -1.48 7.45 21.51
C GLY A 377 -2.37 7.38 20.26
N GLY A 378 -1.98 6.63 19.24
CA GLY A 378 -2.86 6.27 18.12
C GLY A 378 -4.06 5.47 18.62
N ALA A 379 -5.21 5.64 17.96
CA ALA A 379 -6.47 5.08 18.42
C ALA A 379 -6.65 3.60 18.06
N GLY A 380 -5.99 3.16 16.98
CA GLY A 380 -6.02 1.76 16.55
C GLY A 380 -5.03 1.47 15.43
N SER A 381 -4.83 0.17 15.18
CA SER A 381 -4.05 -0.33 14.05
C SER A 381 -4.73 -1.56 13.44
N MET A 382 -4.78 -1.65 12.13
CA MET A 382 -5.50 -2.69 11.41
C MET A 382 -4.60 -3.29 10.32
N VAL A 383 -4.20 -4.55 10.49
CA VAL A 383 -3.33 -5.22 9.53
C VAL A 383 -4.09 -5.55 8.24
N TRP A 384 -3.43 -5.42 7.11
CA TRP A 384 -3.87 -5.95 5.84
C TRP A 384 -3.13 -7.26 5.58
N ILE A 385 -3.78 -8.41 5.49
CA ILE A 385 -5.20 -8.80 5.56
C ILE A 385 -5.32 -10.11 6.34
N LEU A 386 -6.32 -10.23 7.23
CA LEU A 386 -6.65 -11.50 7.85
C LEU A 386 -7.51 -12.34 6.89
N THR A 387 -7.05 -13.55 6.62
CA THR A 387 -7.84 -14.58 5.92
C THR A 387 -8.05 -15.77 6.84
N SER A 388 -9.12 -16.53 6.60
CA SER A 388 -9.34 -17.74 7.34
C SER A 388 -8.15 -18.70 7.27
N SER A 389 -7.92 -19.41 8.37
CA SER A 389 -6.96 -20.51 8.46
C SER A 389 -7.55 -21.86 8.04
N ASN A 390 -8.85 -21.91 7.74
CA ASN A 390 -9.52 -23.12 7.27
C ASN A 390 -9.35 -23.32 5.77
N GLU A 391 -9.27 -24.59 5.35
CA GLU A 391 -9.19 -24.99 3.97
C GLU A 391 -10.58 -25.02 3.30
N TYR A 392 -10.67 -24.61 2.04
CA TYR A 392 -11.89 -24.64 1.25
C TYR A 392 -11.71 -25.46 -0.02
N GLU A 393 -12.72 -26.25 -0.39
CA GLU A 393 -12.70 -27.09 -1.61
C GLU A 393 -12.55 -26.25 -2.91
N LEU A 394 -12.89 -24.98 -2.88
CA LEU A 394 -12.91 -24.10 -4.03
C LEU A 394 -11.74 -23.11 -4.07
N SER A 395 -10.70 -23.32 -3.25
CA SER A 395 -9.52 -22.45 -3.32
C SER A 395 -8.73 -22.71 -4.61
N GLU A 396 -8.32 -21.67 -5.28
CA GLU A 396 -7.49 -21.77 -6.50
C GLU A 396 -6.01 -22.06 -6.19
N GLY A 397 -5.54 -21.78 -4.97
CA GLY A 397 -4.14 -21.86 -4.57
C GLY A 397 -3.56 -23.26 -4.38
N GLY A 398 -4.37 -24.30 -4.45
CA GLY A 398 -3.91 -25.69 -4.34
C GLY A 398 -3.50 -26.13 -2.93
N ASP A 399 -3.45 -25.24 -1.96
CA ASP A 399 -3.24 -25.51 -0.53
C ASP A 399 -4.58 -25.55 0.26
N GLY A 400 -5.69 -25.32 -0.41
CA GLY A 400 -7.02 -25.28 0.20
C GLY A 400 -7.38 -23.92 0.82
N LEU A 401 -6.43 -23.02 1.00
CA LEU A 401 -6.63 -21.71 1.62
C LEU A 401 -7.10 -20.66 0.59
N TYR A 402 -7.63 -19.54 1.09
CA TYR A 402 -7.89 -18.40 0.23
C TYR A 402 -6.57 -17.84 -0.32
N ASP A 403 -6.54 -17.55 -1.63
CA ASP A 403 -5.32 -17.12 -2.31
C ASP A 403 -4.72 -15.84 -1.73
N ASP A 404 -3.39 -15.84 -1.58
CA ASP A 404 -2.60 -14.67 -1.15
C ASP A 404 -2.21 -13.83 -2.37
N TYR A 405 -3.19 -13.11 -2.95
CA TYR A 405 -3.01 -12.38 -4.20
C TYR A 405 -2.02 -11.22 -4.13
N ASP A 406 -1.80 -10.67 -2.94
CA ASP A 406 -0.97 -9.48 -2.72
C ASP A 406 0.27 -9.74 -1.84
N GLY A 407 0.38 -10.94 -1.28
CA GLY A 407 1.51 -11.33 -0.43
C GLY A 407 1.45 -10.83 1.01
N PHE A 408 0.31 -10.29 1.46
CA PHE A 408 0.16 -9.70 2.80
C PHE A 408 -0.62 -10.57 3.78
N ARG A 409 -1.08 -11.73 3.37
CA ARG A 409 -1.93 -12.64 4.15
C ARG A 409 -1.40 -12.89 5.58
N ILE A 410 -2.29 -12.74 6.55
CA ILE A 410 -2.15 -13.16 7.95
C ILE A 410 -3.25 -14.16 8.24
N MET A 411 -2.97 -15.15 9.09
CA MET A 411 -3.92 -16.16 9.53
C MET A 411 -3.83 -16.34 11.05
N ASN A 412 -4.91 -16.85 11.66
CA ASN A 412 -4.92 -17.28 13.06
C ASN A 412 -4.31 -18.69 13.18
N ASP A 413 -3.01 -18.80 12.84
CA ASP A 413 -2.29 -20.09 12.73
C ASP A 413 -1.31 -20.37 13.90
N GLY A 414 -1.30 -19.48 14.91
CA GLY A 414 -0.37 -19.55 16.03
C GLY A 414 1.08 -19.25 15.68
N SER A 415 1.34 -18.70 14.49
CA SER A 415 2.66 -18.21 14.07
C SER A 415 3.17 -17.08 14.98
N PRO A 416 4.48 -16.77 14.96
CA PRO A 416 5.01 -15.64 15.73
C PRO A 416 4.32 -14.30 15.43
N VAL A 417 3.95 -14.06 14.16
CA VAL A 417 3.25 -12.82 13.75
C VAL A 417 1.83 -12.81 14.33
N SER A 418 1.08 -13.90 14.20
CA SER A 418 -0.26 -14.05 14.75
C SER A 418 -0.27 -13.80 16.27
N LYS A 419 0.62 -14.48 17.02
CA LYS A 419 0.75 -14.30 18.47
C LYS A 419 1.13 -12.88 18.88
N MET A 420 2.02 -12.24 18.15
CA MET A 420 2.43 -10.87 18.41
C MET A 420 1.27 -9.89 18.19
N LEU A 421 0.50 -10.06 17.12
CA LEU A 421 -0.68 -9.23 16.84
C LEU A 421 -1.75 -9.41 17.92
N SER A 422 -2.01 -10.65 18.38
CA SER A 422 -2.93 -10.92 19.50
C SER A 422 -2.46 -10.29 20.82
N ALA A 423 -1.14 -10.30 21.09
CA ALA A 423 -0.60 -9.65 22.28
C ALA A 423 -0.75 -8.12 22.20
N TRP A 424 -0.60 -7.51 21.02
CA TRP A 424 -0.89 -6.09 20.83
C TRP A 424 -2.40 -5.82 21.02
N ALA A 425 -3.28 -6.68 20.49
CA ALA A 425 -4.73 -6.54 20.70
C ALA A 425 -5.07 -6.50 22.19
N ALA A 426 -4.56 -7.45 22.96
CA ALA A 426 -4.75 -7.48 24.41
C ALA A 426 -4.21 -6.21 25.11
N ARG A 427 -3.07 -5.68 24.65
CA ARG A 427 -2.47 -4.44 25.19
C ARG A 427 -3.30 -3.20 24.87
N PHE A 428 -3.78 -3.06 23.64
CA PHE A 428 -4.64 -1.94 23.25
C PHE A 428 -5.96 -1.96 24.02
N ALA A 429 -6.55 -3.14 24.21
CA ALA A 429 -7.78 -3.34 24.98
C ALA A 429 -7.56 -3.22 26.50
N GLY A 430 -6.31 -3.14 26.98
CA GLY A 430 -6.00 -3.12 28.42
C GLY A 430 -6.29 -4.43 29.14
N THR A 431 -6.34 -5.55 28.42
CA THR A 431 -6.63 -6.90 28.93
C THR A 431 -5.40 -7.79 28.94
N GLU A 432 -4.21 -7.24 28.70
CA GLU A 432 -2.96 -7.97 28.57
C GLU A 432 -2.65 -8.87 29.77
N THR A 433 -2.12 -10.04 29.48
CA THR A 433 -1.63 -10.98 30.48
C THR A 433 -0.13 -10.78 30.76
N GLN A 434 0.41 -11.46 31.78
CA GLN A 434 1.86 -11.47 32.02
C GLN A 434 2.61 -12.08 30.83
N GLU A 435 2.02 -13.05 30.11
CA GLU A 435 2.62 -13.66 28.92
C GLU A 435 2.70 -12.66 27.78
N ASP A 436 1.62 -11.90 27.53
CA ASP A 436 1.58 -10.86 26.51
C ASP A 436 2.64 -9.78 26.79
N THR A 437 2.75 -9.34 28.04
CA THR A 437 3.77 -8.38 28.47
C THR A 437 5.18 -8.90 28.21
N LEU A 438 5.46 -10.18 28.53
CA LEU A 438 6.74 -10.79 28.26
C LEU A 438 7.01 -10.92 26.74
N LEU A 439 5.99 -11.21 25.96
CA LEU A 439 6.09 -11.32 24.52
C LEU A 439 6.46 -9.97 23.88
N LEU A 440 5.84 -8.88 24.30
CA LEU A 440 6.03 -7.56 23.70
C LEU A 440 7.20 -6.78 24.29
N ASP A 441 7.41 -6.82 25.62
CA ASP A 441 8.39 -5.96 26.31
C ASP A 441 9.75 -6.63 26.52
N LYS A 442 9.81 -7.94 26.45
CA LYS A 442 11.09 -8.64 26.55
C LYS A 442 11.98 -8.26 25.37
N PRO A 443 13.21 -7.77 25.62
CA PRO A 443 14.12 -7.43 24.54
C PRO A 443 14.42 -8.63 23.65
N LYS A 444 14.41 -8.43 22.35
CA LYS A 444 14.71 -9.43 21.32
C LYS A 444 15.65 -8.87 20.29
N ALA A 445 16.46 -9.75 19.69
CA ALA A 445 17.35 -9.39 18.59
C ALA A 445 16.92 -10.12 17.31
N TYR A 446 16.97 -9.44 16.19
CA TYR A 446 16.56 -9.94 14.88
C TYR A 446 17.63 -9.70 13.84
N LEU A 447 17.76 -10.67 12.90
CA LEU A 447 18.44 -10.43 11.64
C LEU A 447 17.41 -9.89 10.63
N LEU A 448 17.74 -8.77 10.01
CA LEU A 448 16.99 -8.23 8.89
C LEU A 448 17.56 -8.67 7.54
N ASN A 449 18.91 -8.83 7.49
CA ASN A 449 19.61 -9.41 6.37
C ASN A 449 20.79 -10.27 6.87
N PRO A 450 20.83 -11.57 6.58
CA PRO A 450 19.83 -12.35 5.87
C PRO A 450 18.55 -12.55 6.69
N GLY A 451 17.40 -12.23 6.10
CA GLY A 451 16.07 -12.50 6.69
C GLY A 451 15.57 -13.92 6.37
N LYS A 452 16.10 -14.52 5.32
CA LYS A 452 15.85 -15.89 4.88
C LYS A 452 17.14 -16.49 4.33
N ALA A 453 17.13 -17.82 4.07
CA ALA A 453 18.21 -18.47 3.36
C ALA A 453 18.39 -17.82 1.97
N GLN A 454 19.62 -17.43 1.63
CA GLN A 454 19.94 -16.76 0.38
C GLN A 454 21.36 -16.97 -0.06
N GLU A 455 21.67 -16.63 -1.30
CA GLU A 455 23.03 -16.60 -1.80
C GLU A 455 23.72 -15.28 -1.43
N ALA A 456 25.03 -15.37 -1.26
CA ALA A 456 25.90 -14.24 -0.92
C ALA A 456 27.14 -14.22 -1.80
N LYS A 457 27.47 -13.05 -2.36
CA LYS A 457 28.67 -12.84 -3.18
C LYS A 457 29.34 -11.50 -2.86
N GLY A 458 30.64 -11.43 -3.07
CA GLY A 458 31.44 -10.21 -2.90
C GLY A 458 31.36 -9.65 -1.50
N GLU A 459 30.95 -8.39 -1.35
CA GLU A 459 30.68 -7.76 -0.07
C GLU A 459 29.21 -7.93 0.32
N PHE A 460 28.93 -8.90 1.16
CA PHE A 460 27.58 -9.17 1.66
C PHE A 460 27.28 -8.38 2.94
N GLN A 461 26.23 -7.58 2.95
CA GLN A 461 25.85 -6.77 4.11
C GLN A 461 24.93 -7.54 5.06
N VAL A 462 25.37 -7.75 6.30
CA VAL A 462 24.52 -8.25 7.40
C VAL A 462 23.91 -7.06 8.14
N ARG A 463 22.60 -7.14 8.39
CA ARG A 463 21.85 -6.15 9.16
C ARG A 463 21.10 -6.83 10.30
N ALA A 464 21.08 -6.18 11.47
CA ALA A 464 20.38 -6.67 12.66
C ALA A 464 19.82 -5.50 13.47
N GLU A 465 18.75 -5.75 14.20
CA GLU A 465 18.10 -4.79 15.09
C GLU A 465 17.68 -5.41 16.41
N LEU A 466 17.25 -4.54 17.33
CA LEU A 466 16.63 -4.90 18.60
C LEU A 466 15.20 -4.38 18.66
N SER A 467 14.30 -5.12 19.28
CA SER A 467 12.94 -4.68 19.61
C SER A 467 12.65 -4.91 21.10
N GLY A 468 11.50 -4.43 21.56
CA GLY A 468 11.12 -4.50 22.96
C GLY A 468 11.78 -3.41 23.82
N ASN A 469 11.62 -3.48 25.12
CA ASN A 469 12.26 -2.56 26.05
C ASN A 469 13.69 -3.01 26.34
N TYR A 470 14.67 -2.38 25.72
CA TYR A 470 16.10 -2.66 25.96
C TYR A 470 16.84 -1.38 26.37
N GLY A 471 17.87 -1.56 27.17
CA GLY A 471 18.76 -0.47 27.56
C GLY A 471 19.80 -0.18 26.48
N LYS A 472 20.83 0.59 26.84
CA LYS A 472 21.90 0.91 25.89
C LYS A 472 22.68 -0.32 25.47
N VAL A 473 22.99 -0.41 24.18
CA VAL A 473 23.83 -1.45 23.60
C VAL A 473 25.30 -1.13 23.86
N LYS A 474 25.99 -2.04 24.55
CA LYS A 474 27.43 -1.97 24.81
C LYS A 474 28.24 -2.49 23.62
N SER A 475 27.76 -3.56 22.97
CA SER A 475 28.40 -4.10 21.77
C SER A 475 27.42 -4.94 20.95
N ALA A 476 27.60 -4.89 19.61
CA ALA A 476 26.95 -5.78 18.65
C ALA A 476 28.04 -6.51 17.87
N LYS A 477 28.01 -7.85 17.85
CA LYS A 477 29.03 -8.70 17.25
C LYS A 477 28.41 -9.69 16.26
N LEU A 478 29.11 -9.88 15.14
CA LEU A 478 28.77 -10.88 14.13
C LEU A 478 29.29 -12.24 14.56
N TYR A 479 28.47 -13.27 14.38
CA TYR A 479 28.83 -14.69 14.57
C TYR A 479 28.56 -15.45 13.26
N ILE A 480 29.46 -16.34 12.93
CA ILE A 480 29.38 -17.24 11.78
C ILE A 480 29.53 -18.67 12.29
N ASN A 481 28.57 -19.53 11.96
CA ASN A 481 28.57 -20.95 12.41
C ASN A 481 28.65 -21.09 13.95
N GLY A 482 28.05 -20.15 14.68
CA GLY A 482 28.03 -20.13 16.13
C GLY A 482 29.30 -19.59 16.80
N GLU A 483 30.34 -19.25 16.04
CA GLU A 483 31.59 -18.68 16.53
C GLU A 483 31.71 -17.20 16.17
N LEU A 484 32.48 -16.44 17.00
CA LEU A 484 32.74 -15.04 16.71
C LEU A 484 33.44 -14.92 15.34
N ALA A 485 32.86 -14.13 14.46
CA ALA A 485 33.41 -13.95 13.12
C ALA A 485 34.83 -13.38 13.12
N PRO A 486 35.66 -13.67 12.09
CA PRO A 486 36.93 -12.99 11.88
C PRO A 486 36.81 -11.46 11.92
N VAL A 487 37.88 -10.78 12.25
CA VAL A 487 37.91 -9.29 12.28
C VAL A 487 37.88 -8.75 10.84
N PRO A 488 37.00 -7.76 10.54
CA PRO A 488 36.15 -7.02 11.46
C PRO A 488 34.88 -7.81 11.85
N ASN A 489 34.50 -7.80 13.12
CA ASN A 489 33.33 -8.51 13.64
C ASN A 489 32.43 -7.64 14.50
N THR A 490 32.70 -6.35 14.61
CA THR A 490 31.88 -5.40 15.34
C THR A 490 30.92 -4.72 14.36
N MET A 491 29.63 -4.94 14.56
CA MET A 491 28.58 -4.28 13.80
C MET A 491 28.54 -2.80 14.15
N GLN A 492 28.41 -1.97 13.15
CA GLN A 492 28.32 -0.52 13.30
C GLN A 492 26.86 -0.09 13.41
N TYR A 493 26.57 0.71 14.43
CA TYR A 493 25.25 1.32 14.57
C TYR A 493 25.07 2.46 13.55
N ASN A 494 23.98 2.42 12.82
CA ASN A 494 23.56 3.48 11.92
C ASN A 494 22.37 4.21 12.52
N LYS A 495 22.58 5.44 12.97
CA LYS A 495 21.57 6.26 13.62
C LYS A 495 20.41 6.65 12.69
N ALA A 496 20.67 6.76 11.39
CA ALA A 496 19.66 7.19 10.43
C ALA A 496 18.49 6.19 10.29
N ASN A 497 18.81 4.89 10.46
CA ASN A 497 17.83 3.82 10.33
C ASN A 497 17.78 2.85 11.52
N ASP A 498 18.35 3.25 12.66
CA ASP A 498 18.34 2.49 13.92
C ASP A 498 18.80 1.04 13.82
N LEU A 499 19.71 0.75 12.87
CA LEU A 499 20.20 -0.58 12.56
C LEU A 499 21.64 -0.79 12.95
N TYR A 500 21.99 -2.04 13.20
CA TYR A 500 23.38 -2.51 13.29
C TYR A 500 23.76 -3.23 12.00
N ARG A 501 24.85 -2.84 11.36
CA ARG A 501 25.30 -3.41 10.09
C ARG A 501 26.79 -3.73 10.07
N ILE A 502 27.14 -4.74 9.27
CA ILE A 502 28.50 -5.12 8.95
C ILE A 502 28.55 -5.77 7.58
N LYS A 503 29.67 -5.63 6.87
CA LYS A 503 29.91 -6.34 5.61
C LYS A 503 30.78 -7.56 5.85
N ILE A 504 30.46 -8.67 5.19
CA ILE A 504 31.26 -9.89 5.11
C ILE A 504 31.88 -9.95 3.72
N ASN A 505 33.18 -10.14 3.63
CA ASN A 505 33.83 -10.45 2.37
C ASN A 505 33.68 -11.94 2.07
N THR A 506 32.76 -12.29 1.18
CA THR A 506 32.46 -13.68 0.83
C THR A 506 33.54 -14.33 -0.04
N THR A 507 34.40 -13.54 -0.70
CA THR A 507 35.45 -14.06 -1.59
C THR A 507 36.55 -14.85 -0.85
N THR A 508 36.54 -14.79 0.49
CA THR A 508 37.45 -15.59 1.35
C THR A 508 36.94 -17.01 1.60
N TYR A 509 35.74 -17.34 1.12
CA TYR A 509 35.14 -18.66 1.28
C TYR A 509 34.99 -19.34 -0.09
N GLU A 510 35.02 -20.68 -0.08
CA GLU A 510 34.77 -21.48 -1.28
C GLU A 510 33.29 -21.43 -1.67
N ASP A 511 33.00 -21.42 -2.96
CA ASP A 511 31.65 -21.50 -3.47
C ASP A 511 30.92 -22.77 -3.00
N GLY A 512 29.61 -22.63 -2.75
CA GLY A 512 28.79 -23.66 -2.15
C GLY A 512 28.96 -23.81 -0.61
N THR A 513 29.88 -23.07 0.01
CA THR A 513 29.99 -23.05 1.48
C THR A 513 28.75 -22.43 2.08
N VAL A 514 28.15 -23.11 3.06
CA VAL A 514 27.01 -22.57 3.82
C VAL A 514 27.52 -21.96 5.11
N LEU A 515 27.23 -20.68 5.34
CA LEU A 515 27.56 -19.96 6.55
C LEU A 515 26.26 -19.63 7.30
N ASN A 516 26.16 -20.05 8.56
CA ASN A 516 25.04 -19.67 9.43
C ASN A 516 25.39 -18.35 10.14
N ILE A 517 24.65 -17.31 9.78
CA ILE A 517 24.87 -15.94 10.25
C ILE A 517 24.00 -15.67 11.46
N SER A 518 24.57 -15.07 12.51
CA SER A 518 23.82 -14.50 13.63
C SER A 518 24.53 -13.27 14.20
N ALA A 519 23.80 -12.44 14.92
CA ALA A 519 24.33 -11.32 15.66
C ALA A 519 24.11 -11.51 17.16
N VAL A 520 25.08 -11.06 17.96
CA VAL A 520 25.00 -11.08 19.43
C VAL A 520 25.18 -9.67 19.96
N PHE A 521 24.18 -9.21 20.68
CA PHE A 521 24.16 -7.92 21.35
C PHE A 521 24.43 -8.10 22.84
N THR A 522 25.27 -7.25 23.38
CA THR A 522 25.47 -7.15 24.83
C THR A 522 25.04 -5.77 25.27
N LEU A 523 24.12 -5.70 26.22
CA LEU A 523 23.64 -4.44 26.79
C LEU A 523 24.58 -3.97 27.94
N GLU A 524 24.45 -2.69 28.34
CA GLU A 524 25.26 -2.13 29.43
C GLU A 524 25.02 -2.83 30.79
N ASP A 525 23.82 -3.35 31.02
CA ASP A 525 23.46 -4.12 32.22
C ASP A 525 23.98 -5.56 32.22
N GLY A 526 24.64 -5.98 31.12
CA GLY A 526 25.19 -7.33 30.96
C GLY A 526 24.22 -8.31 30.29
N THR A 527 22.99 -7.91 29.96
CA THR A 527 22.07 -8.76 29.19
C THR A 527 22.64 -9.08 27.83
N VAL A 528 22.53 -10.34 27.42
CA VAL A 528 23.01 -10.83 26.13
C VAL A 528 21.80 -11.29 25.31
N LEU A 529 21.63 -10.70 24.11
CA LEU A 529 20.58 -11.01 23.16
C LEU A 529 21.23 -11.59 21.90
N LYS A 530 20.71 -12.70 21.41
CA LYS A 530 21.19 -13.34 20.18
C LYS A 530 20.02 -13.40 19.19
N THR A 531 20.31 -13.11 17.92
CA THR A 531 19.36 -13.33 16.82
C THR A 531 19.22 -14.84 16.55
N ASN A 532 18.20 -15.22 15.79
CA ASN A 532 18.21 -16.52 15.13
C ASN A 532 19.43 -16.63 14.20
N GLU A 533 19.79 -17.87 13.86
CA GLU A 533 20.80 -18.14 12.83
C GLU A 533 20.13 -18.29 11.48
N MET A 534 20.73 -17.66 10.45
CA MET A 534 20.22 -17.68 9.10
C MET A 534 21.32 -18.11 8.13
N PRO A 535 21.09 -19.16 7.31
CA PRO A 535 22.09 -19.62 6.36
C PRO A 535 22.20 -18.70 5.14
N ILE A 536 23.45 -18.44 4.73
CA ILE A 536 23.80 -17.92 3.42
C ILE A 536 24.67 -18.94 2.69
N THR A 537 24.46 -19.11 1.39
CA THR A 537 25.30 -19.96 0.54
C THR A 537 26.24 -19.08 -0.28
N ILE A 538 27.54 -19.32 -0.18
CA ILE A 538 28.54 -18.56 -0.94
C ILE A 538 28.45 -18.89 -2.42
N SER A 539 28.40 -17.86 -3.27
CA SER A 539 28.21 -17.98 -4.72
C SER A 539 29.01 -16.89 -5.45
N ASN A 540 30.32 -16.85 -5.25
CA ASN A 540 31.22 -15.84 -5.84
C ASN A 540 31.51 -16.10 -7.32
N ASN A 541 31.58 -17.36 -7.74
CA ASN A 541 31.90 -17.79 -9.09
C ASN A 541 30.65 -18.30 -9.81
N VAL A 542 29.65 -17.43 -9.91
CA VAL A 542 28.45 -17.76 -10.69
C VAL A 542 28.81 -17.81 -12.15
N THR A 543 28.59 -18.95 -12.79
CA THR A 543 28.64 -19.09 -14.24
C THR A 543 27.21 -19.03 -14.82
N TYR A 544 27.12 -18.49 -16.03
CA TYR A 544 25.87 -18.33 -16.72
C TYR A 544 25.97 -18.95 -18.10
N SER A 545 24.97 -19.76 -18.46
CA SER A 545 24.81 -20.32 -19.80
C SER A 545 23.74 -19.53 -20.57
N LEU A 546 24.05 -19.21 -21.81
CA LEU A 546 23.12 -18.49 -22.71
C LEU A 546 21.89 -19.34 -22.99
N LEU A 547 20.72 -18.80 -22.64
CA LEU A 547 19.40 -19.39 -22.95
C LEU A 547 18.87 -18.92 -24.31
N LYS A 548 18.94 -17.59 -24.51
CA LYS A 548 18.33 -16.94 -25.68
C LYS A 548 19.10 -15.70 -26.07
N THR A 549 19.22 -15.48 -27.38
CA THR A 549 19.64 -14.20 -27.94
C THR A 549 18.51 -13.66 -28.81
N TYR A 550 18.13 -12.42 -28.61
CA TYR A 550 17.43 -11.64 -29.61
C TYR A 550 18.47 -10.88 -30.43
N ASP A 551 18.71 -11.36 -31.60
CA ASP A 551 19.59 -10.74 -32.59
C ASP A 551 18.68 -10.01 -33.59
N PHE A 552 19.04 -8.79 -33.88
CA PHE A 552 18.26 -7.92 -34.79
C PHE A 552 18.89 -7.81 -36.17
N ALA A 553 19.67 -8.80 -36.59
CA ALA A 553 20.36 -8.79 -37.90
C ALA A 553 19.37 -8.59 -39.05
N ASP A 554 18.22 -9.26 -39.02
CA ASP A 554 17.27 -9.29 -40.15
C ASP A 554 15.84 -8.77 -39.79
N SER A 555 15.51 -8.58 -38.51
CA SER A 555 14.15 -8.25 -38.09
C SER A 555 14.07 -7.52 -36.77
N THR A 556 12.85 -7.19 -36.31
CA THR A 556 12.58 -6.63 -34.97
C THR A 556 12.50 -7.71 -33.90
N ALA A 557 12.74 -8.97 -34.21
CA ALA A 557 12.52 -10.10 -33.29
C ALA A 557 11.13 -10.07 -32.61
N GLU A 558 10.11 -9.61 -33.35
CA GLU A 558 8.72 -9.46 -32.88
C GLU A 558 8.53 -8.49 -31.66
N ALA A 559 9.53 -7.64 -31.39
CA ALA A 559 9.40 -6.64 -30.34
C ALA A 559 8.25 -5.66 -30.62
N THR A 560 7.48 -5.36 -29.60
CA THR A 560 6.30 -4.48 -29.68
C THR A 560 6.34 -3.39 -28.60
N SER A 561 5.55 -2.32 -28.81
CA SER A 561 5.43 -1.25 -27.84
C SER A 561 4.36 -1.57 -26.80
N LEU A 562 4.67 -1.39 -25.50
CA LEU A 562 3.69 -1.25 -24.43
C LEU A 562 3.40 0.22 -24.07
N GLY A 563 3.90 1.17 -24.89
CA GLY A 563 3.74 2.60 -24.65
C GLY A 563 4.97 3.26 -24.06
N ALA A 564 4.74 4.35 -23.36
CA ALA A 564 5.76 5.16 -22.70
C ALA A 564 5.16 5.89 -21.49
N TYR A 565 6.02 6.39 -20.58
CA TYR A 565 5.61 7.22 -19.47
C TYR A 565 6.40 8.53 -19.53
N GLN A 566 5.72 9.67 -19.53
CA GLN A 566 6.30 11.01 -19.67
C GLN A 566 7.24 11.18 -20.90
N ALA A 567 7.16 10.26 -21.84
CA ALA A 567 7.91 10.21 -23.10
C ALA A 567 6.98 9.76 -24.23
N GLU A 568 7.46 9.68 -25.45
CA GLU A 568 6.68 9.15 -26.58
C GLU A 568 7.48 8.09 -27.33
N LEU A 569 6.95 6.88 -27.45
CA LEU A 569 7.43 5.83 -28.33
C LEU A 569 6.63 5.87 -29.63
N LYS A 570 7.24 6.39 -30.73
CA LYS A 570 6.56 6.59 -32.01
C LYS A 570 6.48 5.35 -32.85
N LYS A 571 7.59 4.59 -32.92
CA LYS A 571 7.69 3.42 -33.81
C LYS A 571 8.83 2.51 -33.37
N ILE A 572 8.59 1.20 -33.51
CA ILE A 572 9.64 0.16 -33.49
C ILE A 572 9.87 -0.32 -34.93
N SER A 573 11.11 -0.45 -35.31
CA SER A 573 11.51 -0.91 -36.65
C SER A 573 12.90 -1.55 -36.60
N HIS A 574 13.25 -2.27 -37.65
CA HIS A 574 14.58 -2.80 -37.86
C HIS A 574 15.52 -1.71 -38.42
N SER A 575 16.79 -1.74 -38.04
CA SER A 575 17.88 -0.94 -38.58
C SER A 575 19.02 -1.84 -38.99
N THR A 576 19.63 -1.58 -40.14
CA THR A 576 20.83 -2.29 -40.60
C THR A 576 22.14 -1.73 -40.04
N LEU A 577 22.04 -0.67 -39.20
CA LEU A 577 23.20 -0.06 -38.60
C LEU A 577 23.91 -1.07 -37.68
N ASN A 578 25.23 -1.10 -37.76
CA ASN A 578 26.12 -1.97 -36.98
C ASN A 578 25.79 -3.46 -37.10
N GLY A 579 25.40 -3.91 -38.31
CA GLY A 579 25.05 -5.32 -38.56
C GLY A 579 23.62 -5.71 -38.19
N GLY A 580 22.83 -4.80 -37.68
CA GLY A 580 21.43 -4.97 -37.31
C GLY A 580 21.13 -4.59 -35.85
N MET A 581 20.19 -3.68 -35.65
CA MET A 581 19.71 -3.25 -34.33
C MET A 581 18.21 -3.01 -34.34
N LEU A 582 17.58 -3.18 -33.20
CA LEU A 582 16.21 -2.72 -32.98
C LEU A 582 16.21 -1.20 -32.89
N ARG A 583 15.46 -0.54 -33.76
CA ARG A 583 15.32 0.91 -33.79
C ARG A 583 13.99 1.31 -33.13
N VAL A 584 14.05 2.19 -32.14
CA VAL A 584 12.93 2.76 -31.44
C VAL A 584 12.92 4.27 -31.64
N ASP A 585 12.03 4.80 -32.49
CA ASP A 585 11.88 6.23 -32.67
C ASP A 585 11.13 6.83 -31.48
N ALA A 586 11.75 7.77 -30.77
CA ALA A 586 11.28 8.25 -29.47
C ALA A 586 11.37 9.77 -29.31
N VAL A 587 10.61 10.28 -28.35
CA VAL A 587 10.75 11.65 -27.82
C VAL A 587 10.80 11.59 -26.31
N PHE A 588 11.86 12.15 -25.75
CA PHE A 588 12.00 12.44 -24.33
C PHE A 588 12.00 13.96 -24.17
N PRO A 589 11.02 14.55 -23.48
CA PRO A 589 10.98 16.00 -23.29
C PRO A 589 12.16 16.54 -22.47
N GLY A 590 12.74 15.73 -21.59
CA GLY A 590 13.82 16.11 -20.69
C GLY A 590 13.37 16.98 -19.52
N GLU A 591 12.09 16.96 -19.22
CA GLU A 591 11.48 17.80 -18.16
C GLU A 591 11.40 17.09 -16.82
N ASN A 592 11.50 15.75 -16.83
CA ASN A 592 11.28 14.91 -15.66
C ASN A 592 12.53 14.07 -15.35
N GLU A 593 12.64 13.64 -14.11
CA GLU A 593 13.67 12.71 -13.67
C GLU A 593 13.49 11.31 -14.29
N TRP A 594 12.23 10.94 -14.59
CA TRP A 594 11.87 9.63 -15.10
C TRP A 594 10.99 9.77 -16.35
N GLU A 595 11.60 9.54 -17.51
CA GLU A 595 10.92 9.53 -18.80
C GLU A 595 11.25 8.19 -19.49
N GLU A 596 10.24 7.35 -19.75
CA GLU A 596 10.40 5.92 -19.97
C GLU A 596 9.75 5.44 -21.27
N LEU A 597 10.42 4.53 -21.99
CA LEU A 597 9.85 3.73 -23.07
C LEU A 597 9.68 2.29 -22.60
N LYS A 598 8.69 1.57 -23.16
CA LYS A 598 8.41 0.17 -22.84
C LYS A 598 8.44 -0.68 -24.09
N VAL A 599 9.53 -1.43 -24.28
CA VAL A 599 9.76 -2.32 -25.41
C VAL A 599 9.59 -3.77 -24.95
N LYS A 600 8.48 -4.37 -25.32
CA LYS A 600 8.07 -5.72 -24.94
C LYS A 600 8.58 -6.73 -25.95
N PHE A 601 9.15 -7.82 -25.47
CA PHE A 601 9.53 -8.98 -26.26
C PHE A 601 8.44 -10.06 -26.23
N PRO A 602 8.38 -10.97 -27.24
CA PRO A 602 7.38 -12.02 -27.25
C PRO A 602 7.53 -12.97 -26.08
N SER A 603 6.42 -13.57 -25.66
CA SER A 603 6.41 -14.59 -24.63
C SER A 603 7.32 -15.76 -25.00
N MET A 604 8.10 -16.24 -24.05
CA MET A 604 9.03 -17.35 -24.22
C MET A 604 9.14 -18.16 -22.91
N THR A 605 9.17 -19.47 -23.06
CA THR A 605 9.26 -20.38 -21.90
C THR A 605 10.61 -20.31 -21.20
N GLU A 606 11.66 -19.98 -21.92
CA GLU A 606 13.03 -19.87 -21.41
C GLU A 606 13.19 -18.75 -20.35
N VAL A 607 12.33 -17.73 -20.38
CA VAL A 607 12.39 -16.62 -19.39
C VAL A 607 12.18 -17.11 -17.96
N SER A 608 11.43 -18.18 -17.77
CA SER A 608 11.21 -18.79 -16.46
C SER A 608 12.46 -19.41 -15.83
N GLU A 609 13.50 -19.70 -16.62
CA GLU A 609 14.80 -20.20 -16.16
C GLU A 609 15.86 -19.09 -16.11
N ALA A 610 15.52 -17.87 -16.53
CA ALA A 610 16.47 -16.77 -16.61
C ALA A 610 16.94 -16.31 -15.22
N ALA A 611 18.23 -15.99 -15.13
CA ALA A 611 18.85 -15.43 -13.95
C ALA A 611 19.73 -14.22 -14.26
N GLN A 612 19.99 -13.95 -15.54
CA GLN A 612 20.75 -12.78 -16.00
C GLN A 612 20.25 -12.33 -17.36
N LEU A 613 20.25 -11.02 -17.60
CA LEU A 613 19.91 -10.41 -18.88
C LEU A 613 20.88 -9.27 -19.19
N GLU A 614 21.37 -9.24 -20.44
CA GLU A 614 22.27 -8.21 -20.96
C GLU A 614 21.70 -7.61 -22.23
N PHE A 615 21.78 -6.28 -22.37
CA PHE A 615 21.51 -5.57 -23.61
C PHE A 615 22.32 -4.27 -23.68
N THR A 616 22.48 -3.73 -24.90
CA THR A 616 23.15 -2.45 -25.12
C THR A 616 22.21 -1.46 -25.78
N VAL A 617 22.19 -0.23 -25.27
CA VAL A 617 21.41 0.89 -25.81
C VAL A 617 22.36 1.93 -26.40
N TYR A 618 22.00 2.44 -27.58
CA TYR A 618 22.68 3.56 -28.23
C TYR A 618 21.68 4.68 -28.52
N PHE A 619 22.10 5.92 -28.35
CA PHE A 619 21.35 7.09 -28.80
C PHE A 619 22.30 8.18 -29.30
N GLU A 620 21.89 8.84 -30.39
CA GLU A 620 22.76 9.78 -31.11
C GLU A 620 23.11 10.98 -30.21
N LYS A 621 24.41 11.22 -30.03
CA LYS A 621 24.92 12.22 -29.09
C LYS A 621 24.47 13.63 -29.44
N ASP A 622 24.48 13.99 -30.72
CA ASP A 622 24.12 15.32 -31.19
C ASP A 622 22.63 15.66 -31.04
N LEU A 623 21.78 14.65 -30.82
CA LEU A 623 20.36 14.83 -30.57
C LEU A 623 20.02 14.92 -29.09
N ALA A 624 20.95 14.59 -28.20
CA ALA A 624 20.78 14.68 -26.78
C ALA A 624 21.15 16.10 -26.27
N SER A 625 20.29 16.67 -25.45
CA SER A 625 20.56 17.96 -24.83
C SER A 625 20.04 18.00 -23.40
N THR A 626 20.70 18.76 -22.56
CA THR A 626 20.23 19.02 -21.21
C THR A 626 19.37 20.27 -21.22
N PRO A 627 18.14 20.25 -20.67
CA PRO A 627 17.29 21.41 -20.65
C PRO A 627 17.96 22.57 -19.93
N SER A 628 18.04 23.72 -20.56
CA SER A 628 18.45 24.98 -19.93
C SER A 628 17.23 25.64 -19.32
N GLY A 629 16.97 25.48 -18.03
CA GLY A 629 15.84 26.16 -17.38
C GLY A 629 15.34 25.51 -16.08
N LYS A 630 14.35 26.10 -15.50
CA LYS A 630 13.84 25.94 -14.13
C LYS A 630 13.29 24.56 -13.72
N SER A 631 13.35 23.56 -14.57
CA SER A 631 12.69 22.26 -14.32
C SER A 631 13.60 21.23 -13.67
N LYS A 632 14.91 21.45 -13.66
CA LYS A 632 15.88 20.50 -13.10
C LYS A 632 16.38 21.00 -11.75
N PRO A 633 16.28 20.19 -10.67
CA PRO A 633 16.95 20.49 -9.41
C PRO A 633 18.46 20.66 -9.60
N GLU A 634 19.10 21.55 -8.85
CA GLU A 634 20.56 21.82 -9.00
C GLU A 634 21.43 20.60 -8.68
N ASP A 635 20.92 19.70 -7.86
CA ASP A 635 21.56 18.46 -7.38
C ASP A 635 21.36 17.25 -8.29
N LYS A 636 20.50 17.33 -9.31
CA LYS A 636 20.23 16.22 -10.22
C LYS A 636 21.04 16.34 -11.51
N LEU A 637 21.68 15.25 -11.91
CA LEU A 637 22.44 15.17 -13.14
C LEU A 637 21.65 14.46 -14.25
N PRO A 638 21.70 14.98 -15.49
CA PRO A 638 21.06 14.30 -16.61
C PRO A 638 21.70 12.94 -16.87
N GLY A 639 20.90 11.92 -17.15
CA GLY A 639 21.42 10.58 -17.36
C GLY A 639 20.40 9.60 -17.92
N VAL A 640 20.81 8.36 -18.00
CA VAL A 640 19.99 7.20 -18.36
C VAL A 640 19.80 6.32 -17.15
N GLN A 641 18.63 5.68 -17.08
CA GLN A 641 18.19 4.87 -15.95
C GLN A 641 17.51 3.59 -16.47
N ASN A 642 18.17 2.87 -17.37
CA ASN A 642 17.58 1.71 -18.03
C ASN A 642 17.27 0.59 -17.04
N TYR A 643 16.13 -0.08 -17.21
CA TYR A 643 15.74 -1.21 -16.41
C TYR A 643 14.97 -2.26 -17.21
N ILE A 644 14.66 -3.40 -16.58
CA ILE A 644 13.84 -4.47 -17.13
C ILE A 644 12.66 -4.77 -16.21
N ALA A 645 11.57 -5.25 -16.80
CA ALA A 645 10.42 -5.77 -16.06
C ALA A 645 9.96 -7.09 -16.65
N PHE A 646 9.44 -7.98 -15.81
CA PHE A 646 8.87 -9.26 -16.20
C PHE A 646 7.37 -9.31 -15.98
N ASP A 647 6.66 -10.07 -16.81
CA ASP A 647 5.26 -10.43 -16.61
C ASP A 647 5.14 -11.89 -16.14
N PRO A 648 4.08 -12.24 -15.40
CA PRO A 648 2.96 -11.38 -15.00
C PRO A 648 3.30 -10.42 -13.86
N GLY A 649 2.61 -9.28 -13.83
CA GLY A 649 2.62 -8.37 -12.68
C GLY A 649 3.57 -7.19 -12.75
N TRP A 650 4.27 -6.97 -13.90
CA TRP A 650 5.22 -5.86 -14.04
C TRP A 650 6.30 -5.86 -12.96
N ILE A 651 6.93 -7.02 -12.75
CA ILE A 651 7.94 -7.16 -11.69
C ILE A 651 9.25 -6.57 -12.19
N LYS A 652 9.66 -5.45 -11.62
CA LYS A 652 11.01 -4.90 -11.78
C LYS A 652 11.98 -5.84 -11.06
N THR A 653 12.99 -6.28 -11.76
CA THR A 653 13.92 -7.28 -11.23
C THR A 653 15.35 -6.76 -11.18
N GLY A 654 16.17 -7.51 -10.50
CA GLY A 654 17.58 -7.24 -10.39
C GLY A 654 17.88 -6.23 -9.29
N GLN A 655 19.02 -5.61 -9.39
CA GLN A 655 19.48 -4.60 -8.45
C GLN A 655 18.98 -3.19 -8.81
N GLY A 656 17.78 -3.10 -9.38
CA GLY A 656 17.18 -1.83 -9.74
C GLY A 656 17.56 -1.35 -11.14
N THR A 657 17.59 -0.04 -11.32
CA THR A 657 17.93 0.61 -12.58
C THR A 657 19.45 0.65 -12.81
N GLN A 658 19.86 0.52 -14.05
CA GLN A 658 21.25 0.77 -14.45
C GLN A 658 21.43 2.27 -14.72
N ASN A 659 21.81 3.00 -13.70
CA ASN A 659 21.93 4.46 -13.75
C ASN A 659 23.32 4.86 -14.25
N CYS A 660 23.35 5.82 -15.19
CA CYS A 660 24.59 6.44 -15.63
C CYS A 660 24.36 7.89 -16.05
N GLU A 661 25.13 8.80 -15.45
CA GLU A 661 25.10 10.20 -15.85
C GLU A 661 25.56 10.37 -17.28
N LEU A 662 24.95 11.32 -18.01
CA LEU A 662 25.22 11.53 -19.43
C LEU A 662 26.70 11.76 -19.75
N GLU A 663 27.40 12.48 -18.86
CA GLU A 663 28.83 12.78 -19.03
C GLU A 663 29.75 11.57 -18.82
N ASN A 664 29.26 10.52 -18.16
CA ASN A 664 30.00 9.29 -17.85
C ASN A 664 29.73 8.16 -18.85
N LEU A 665 28.78 8.36 -19.81
CA LEU A 665 28.50 7.38 -20.83
C LEU A 665 29.65 7.23 -21.84
N GLU A 666 29.87 6.00 -22.26
CA GLU A 666 30.80 5.72 -23.36
C GLU A 666 30.29 6.39 -24.65
N VAL A 667 31.20 7.07 -25.37
CA VAL A 667 30.89 7.64 -26.70
C VAL A 667 31.59 6.79 -27.76
N VAL A 668 30.81 6.30 -28.72
CA VAL A 668 31.28 5.47 -29.83
C VAL A 668 30.85 6.06 -31.16
N THR A 669 31.65 5.82 -32.22
CA THR A 669 31.26 6.15 -33.59
C THR A 669 30.77 4.89 -34.29
N LEU A 670 29.52 4.91 -34.79
CA LEU A 670 28.98 3.79 -35.53
C LEU A 670 29.27 3.90 -37.05
N GLU A 671 28.84 2.89 -37.83
CA GLU A 671 29.13 2.79 -39.26
C GLU A 671 28.62 3.95 -40.13
N ASP A 672 27.61 4.67 -39.65
CA ASP A 672 27.08 5.89 -40.30
C ASP A 672 27.94 7.13 -40.07
N GLY A 673 29.01 7.00 -39.30
CA GLY A 673 29.95 8.09 -38.99
C GLY A 673 29.49 9.05 -37.91
N LYS A 674 28.38 8.79 -37.23
CA LYS A 674 27.88 9.60 -36.14
C LYS A 674 28.38 9.10 -34.79
N GLU A 675 28.44 10.01 -33.82
CA GLU A 675 28.72 9.69 -32.41
C GLU A 675 27.45 9.31 -31.66
N TYR A 676 27.56 8.25 -30.88
CA TYR A 676 26.48 7.75 -30.04
C TYR A 676 26.93 7.59 -28.59
N TYR A 677 26.07 7.95 -27.65
CA TYR A 677 26.19 7.46 -26.31
C TYR A 677 25.80 5.97 -26.27
N LYS A 678 26.59 5.19 -25.54
CA LYS A 678 26.41 3.74 -25.42
C LYS A 678 26.32 3.38 -23.95
N GLN A 679 25.33 2.56 -23.59
CA GLN A 679 25.25 1.89 -22.30
C GLN A 679 24.96 0.40 -22.50
N THR A 680 25.86 -0.44 -21.95
CA THR A 680 25.60 -1.86 -21.79
C THR A 680 25.02 -2.09 -20.41
N CYS A 681 23.85 -2.69 -20.36
CA CYS A 681 23.10 -2.99 -19.13
C CYS A 681 23.16 -4.49 -18.86
N LEU A 682 23.54 -4.83 -17.63
CA LEU A 682 23.62 -6.21 -17.15
C LEU A 682 22.79 -6.34 -15.87
N PHE A 683 21.75 -7.14 -15.90
CA PHE A 683 20.88 -7.40 -14.75
C PHE A 683 21.03 -8.84 -14.29
N GLU A 684 21.25 -9.01 -13.00
CA GLU A 684 21.21 -10.31 -12.33
C GLU A 684 19.97 -10.34 -11.41
N PHE A 685 19.24 -11.44 -11.42
CA PHE A 685 18.00 -11.58 -10.67
C PHE A 685 17.73 -13.03 -10.27
N PHE A 686 16.77 -13.23 -9.38
CA PHE A 686 16.35 -14.58 -9.00
C PHE A 686 15.48 -15.19 -10.10
N THR A 687 15.75 -16.42 -10.46
CA THR A 687 14.91 -17.21 -11.36
C THR A 687 13.51 -17.34 -10.78
N ASN A 688 12.50 -17.08 -11.60
CA ASN A 688 11.11 -17.25 -11.23
C ASN A 688 10.37 -18.04 -12.32
N PRO A 689 9.85 -19.23 -12.00
CA PRO A 689 9.15 -20.07 -12.98
C PRO A 689 7.89 -19.44 -13.57
N ASP A 690 7.34 -18.42 -12.94
CA ASP A 690 6.13 -17.74 -13.40
C ASP A 690 6.40 -16.65 -14.45
N TYR A 691 7.66 -16.28 -14.67
CA TYR A 691 7.99 -15.28 -15.68
C TYR A 691 7.70 -15.81 -17.09
N THR A 692 6.97 -15.02 -17.86
CA THR A 692 6.52 -15.40 -19.22
C THR A 692 7.11 -14.52 -20.31
N LEU A 693 7.46 -13.29 -20.03
CA LEU A 693 8.06 -12.38 -20.99
C LEU A 693 8.86 -11.26 -20.30
N VAL A 694 9.72 -10.61 -21.07
CA VAL A 694 10.53 -9.47 -20.63
C VAL A 694 10.14 -8.20 -21.38
N THR A 695 10.16 -7.09 -20.66
CA THR A 695 10.08 -5.74 -21.24
C THR A 695 11.35 -4.98 -20.87
N ILE A 696 12.00 -4.42 -21.87
CA ILE A 696 13.15 -3.51 -21.70
C ILE A 696 12.63 -2.08 -21.66
N CYS A 697 13.09 -1.32 -20.70
CA CYS A 697 12.65 0.04 -20.47
C CYS A 697 13.81 1.04 -20.58
N PRO A 698 14.13 1.51 -21.82
CA PRO A 698 15.02 2.65 -21.98
C PRO A 698 14.40 3.87 -21.30
N THR A 699 15.12 4.44 -20.32
CA THR A 699 14.62 5.53 -19.48
C THR A 699 15.67 6.63 -19.43
N MET A 700 15.23 7.88 -19.53
CA MET A 700 16.08 9.06 -19.44
C MET A 700 15.57 9.99 -18.33
N GLY A 701 16.49 10.61 -17.60
CA GLY A 701 16.20 11.64 -16.63
C GLY A 701 16.82 12.97 -17.04
N TYR A 702 16.02 14.02 -17.16
CA TYR A 702 16.46 15.37 -17.53
C TYR A 702 17.30 15.44 -18.82
N VAL A 703 17.09 14.54 -19.75
CA VAL A 703 17.72 14.51 -21.08
C VAL A 703 16.66 14.71 -22.15
N ALA A 704 16.63 15.89 -22.78
CA ALA A 704 15.78 16.12 -23.94
C ALA A 704 16.38 15.40 -25.16
N TYR A 705 15.59 14.54 -25.78
CA TYR A 705 15.99 13.74 -26.92
C TYR A 705 14.83 13.52 -27.90
N THR A 706 15.08 13.74 -29.18
CA THR A 706 14.12 13.40 -30.23
C THR A 706 14.86 12.71 -31.35
N GLY A 707 14.68 11.40 -31.47
CA GLY A 707 15.37 10.61 -32.48
C GLY A 707 15.26 9.11 -32.25
N PRO A 708 16.02 8.32 -33.01
CA PRO A 708 16.08 6.88 -32.82
C PRO A 708 16.98 6.50 -31.66
N ILE A 709 16.46 5.64 -30.80
CA ILE A 709 17.26 4.82 -29.88
C ILE A 709 17.46 3.48 -30.54
N TYR A 710 18.64 2.92 -30.37
CA TYR A 710 18.96 1.59 -30.90
C TYR A 710 19.22 0.65 -29.73
N ILE A 711 18.59 -0.51 -29.75
CA ILE A 711 18.87 -1.62 -28.85
C ILE A 711 19.60 -2.68 -29.64
N ASP A 712 20.81 -2.97 -29.23
CA ASP A 712 21.63 -4.06 -29.77
C ASP A 712 21.28 -5.36 -29.04
N THR A 713 21.77 -6.46 -29.50
CA THR A 713 21.57 -7.81 -29.01
C THR A 713 21.11 -7.92 -27.56
N VAL A 714 19.99 -8.60 -27.34
CA VAL A 714 19.49 -8.91 -25.99
C VAL A 714 19.80 -10.37 -25.67
N ASN A 715 20.64 -10.59 -24.71
CA ASN A 715 21.05 -11.91 -24.24
C ASN A 715 20.40 -12.25 -22.90
N ILE A 716 19.84 -13.43 -22.83
CA ILE A 716 19.21 -13.98 -21.61
C ILE A 716 19.95 -15.24 -21.22
N TYR A 717 20.35 -15.31 -19.97
CA TYR A 717 21.16 -16.39 -19.44
C TYR A 717 20.47 -17.07 -18.26
N LYS A 718 20.67 -18.37 -18.10
CA LYS A 718 20.39 -19.08 -16.87
C LYS A 718 21.65 -19.19 -16.02
N LYS A 719 21.47 -19.35 -14.76
CA LYS A 719 22.52 -19.72 -13.81
C LYS A 719 22.82 -21.22 -13.98
N ASP A 720 24.10 -21.60 -14.08
CA ASP A 720 24.55 -22.97 -14.22
C ASP A 720 24.46 -23.77 -12.91
#